data_273bf1b5ce5b6c94ac93ee35370e90a7
#
_entry.id   273bf1b5ce5b6c94ac93ee35370e90a7
#
_cell.length_a   1.000
_cell.length_b   1.000
_cell.length_c   1.000
_cell.angle_alpha   90.00
_cell.angle_beta   90.00
_cell.angle_gamma   90.00
#
_symmetry.space_group_name_H-M   'P 1'
#
loop_
_entity.id
_entity.type
_entity.pdbx_description
1 polymer ?
#
loop_
_entity_poly.entity_id
_entity_poly.type
_entity_poly.pdbx_seq_one_letter_code
_entity_poly.pdbx_strand_id
1 'polypeptide(L)'
;MTELRASVRQVVEFSLHERDLSPAAFAAKRMREGAAAHKARQSAGAREETAYQAEKSLSADYAAREITLRVTGRADGLLLAADGTRIVEEIKLGTAENPLVPAHRAQAAMYGHMLCQKEGLTGVRLRILYVDENGAPVRLYEEEADGARLKGEFEALCAAYCAWAERLLARRRARDASLFGLAFPYGAYRAGQRTFAANVYVAIRERKRLFAQAPTGIGKTMVALYPAALALGEGKCARVLMLTARTTGRKSTMDALAILRAHGARLLAVEIAAKDKVCPMEKRDCRPEVCPYAKGFYDRLPDALAEALTGGDWGCGQLDALAQKHTLCPFELALSLAQEADVVVCDYNYVFDPFVAIDALMQGGAALLIDEAHQLAPRVQDNASAAVSVPQLRALRRGAGQALGRKHPLYGALTAAMRALEAAAGTEEFASGRLERPPEALDAAMARLLDAADGALLSGAGTEAAEAFTLAACWRYAAGRLDARYAVLTEGTEKTARIELFLLCAAQDILEKTKRARGAVFFSATLAPFEAAKRMLGSLEGDACLALPSPFDKHQLDARILPIDLRYAAREANAPRVAEAIRAQLAAHPGNAMVFFPSYAYLSRIDALLTAEGVPGAAILREARGLTEEEKNALLSAFDKRDGRTVLLAVLGGAFAEGVDLAGERLQNVIVVSTGLPQMDARVRAMRRYHDENGADGAFLCMTLPGMV
;
A
#
# COMPACT_ATOMS: atom_id res chain seq x y z
N MET A 1 27.27 16.20 -20.36
CA MET A 1 26.52 16.62 -19.15
C MET A 1 25.13 16.01 -19.20
N THR A 2 24.65 15.49 -18.08
CA THR A 2 23.27 14.92 -17.97
C THR A 2 22.30 16.06 -17.76
N GLU A 3 21.25 16.16 -18.60
CA GLU A 3 20.18 17.13 -18.36
C GLU A 3 19.24 16.59 -17.28
N LEU A 4 19.01 17.38 -16.23
CA LEU A 4 17.98 17.16 -15.21
C LEU A 4 16.95 18.27 -15.26
N ARG A 5 15.71 17.94 -14.90
CA ARG A 5 14.63 18.90 -14.75
C ARG A 5 14.06 18.82 -13.34
N ALA A 6 13.91 19.97 -12.69
CA ALA A 6 13.26 20.06 -11.40
C ALA A 6 12.33 21.27 -11.36
N SER A 7 11.28 21.20 -10.57
CA SER A 7 10.47 22.38 -10.26
C SER A 7 11.15 23.25 -9.20
N VAL A 8 10.81 24.54 -9.18
CA VAL A 8 11.24 25.45 -8.11
C VAL A 8 10.94 24.86 -6.74
N ARG A 9 9.74 24.31 -6.58
CA ARG A 9 9.30 23.67 -5.34
C ARG A 9 10.23 22.51 -4.94
N GLN A 10 10.59 21.62 -5.86
CA GLN A 10 11.49 20.50 -5.57
C GLN A 10 12.87 20.94 -5.12
N VAL A 11 13.45 21.96 -5.77
CA VAL A 11 14.76 22.49 -5.41
C VAL A 11 14.74 23.18 -4.04
N VAL A 12 13.70 23.97 -3.76
CA VAL A 12 13.53 24.66 -2.48
C VAL A 12 13.25 23.66 -1.35
N GLU A 13 12.29 22.76 -1.53
CA GLU A 13 11.94 21.76 -0.52
C GLU A 13 13.10 20.80 -0.23
N PHE A 14 13.99 20.55 -1.17
CA PHE A 14 15.20 19.76 -0.94
C PHE A 14 16.12 20.41 0.11
N SER A 15 16.26 21.72 0.10
CA SER A 15 17.20 22.46 0.97
C SER A 15 16.54 23.15 2.17
N LEU A 16 15.25 23.44 2.10
CA LEU A 16 14.51 24.23 3.07
C LEU A 16 13.18 23.54 3.42
N HIS A 17 13.27 22.41 4.09
CA HIS A 17 12.09 21.68 4.56
C HIS A 17 11.40 22.36 5.74
N GLU A 18 10.09 22.12 5.93
CA GLU A 18 9.49 22.22 7.26
C GLU A 18 10.25 21.22 8.15
N ARG A 19 10.64 21.65 9.35
CA ARG A 19 11.50 20.83 10.23
C ARG A 19 10.84 19.54 10.69
N ASP A 20 9.53 19.61 10.93
CA ASP A 20 8.76 18.56 11.58
C ASP A 20 7.91 17.76 10.61
N LEU A 21 7.66 16.48 10.92
CA LEU A 21 6.64 15.70 10.21
C LEU A 21 5.26 16.21 10.55
N SER A 22 4.48 16.55 9.53
CA SER A 22 3.06 16.86 9.69
C SER A 22 2.22 15.59 9.55
N PRO A 23 1.20 15.36 10.42
CA PRO A 23 0.26 14.26 10.25
C PRO A 23 -0.42 14.30 8.87
N ALA A 24 -0.55 13.14 8.20
CA ALA A 24 -1.05 13.06 6.82
C ALA A 24 -2.45 13.69 6.61
N ALA A 25 -3.32 13.66 7.62
CA ALA A 25 -4.63 14.29 7.59
C ALA A 25 -4.55 15.82 7.41
N PHE A 26 -3.55 16.46 8.01
CA PHE A 26 -3.31 17.90 7.86
C PHE A 26 -2.83 18.26 6.44
N ALA A 27 -2.00 17.43 5.84
CA ALA A 27 -1.45 17.72 4.51
C ALA A 27 -2.52 17.71 3.41
N ALA A 28 -3.43 16.75 3.41
CA ALA A 28 -4.47 16.62 2.38
C ALA A 28 -5.52 17.74 2.43
N LYS A 29 -5.88 18.22 3.64
CA LYS A 29 -6.80 19.34 3.82
C LYS A 29 -6.14 20.65 3.36
N ARG A 30 -4.94 20.95 3.85
CA ARG A 30 -4.18 22.15 3.45
C ARG A 30 -3.97 22.24 1.94
N MET A 31 -3.75 21.10 1.25
CA MET A 31 -3.61 21.12 -0.22
C MET A 31 -4.90 21.55 -0.93
N ARG A 32 -6.06 21.08 -0.48
CA ARG A 32 -7.36 21.43 -1.11
C ARG A 32 -7.76 22.88 -0.83
N GLU A 33 -7.67 23.31 0.44
CA GLU A 33 -7.97 24.68 0.87
C GLU A 33 -6.99 25.67 0.23
N GLY A 34 -5.69 25.31 0.19
CA GLY A 34 -4.67 26.13 -0.46
C GLY A 34 -4.95 26.37 -1.94
N ALA A 35 -5.32 25.35 -2.70
CA ALA A 35 -5.62 25.51 -4.12
C ALA A 35 -6.85 26.41 -4.37
N ALA A 36 -7.88 26.31 -3.54
CA ALA A 36 -9.07 27.17 -3.63
C ALA A 36 -8.75 28.62 -3.27
N ALA A 37 -8.02 28.84 -2.18
CA ALA A 37 -7.60 30.16 -1.72
C ALA A 37 -6.67 30.88 -2.73
N HIS A 38 -5.72 30.15 -3.32
CA HIS A 38 -4.87 30.66 -4.40
C HIS A 38 -5.69 31.17 -5.58
N LYS A 39 -6.62 30.34 -6.07
CA LYS A 39 -7.47 30.71 -7.21
C LYS A 39 -8.35 31.92 -6.90
N ALA A 40 -8.89 32.00 -5.68
CA ALA A 40 -9.69 33.14 -5.23
C ALA A 40 -8.85 34.43 -5.22
N ARG A 41 -7.64 34.39 -4.64
CA ARG A 41 -6.73 35.55 -4.60
C ARG A 41 -6.27 35.97 -5.99
N GLN A 42 -5.89 35.05 -6.87
CA GLN A 42 -5.50 35.35 -8.25
C GLN A 42 -6.62 36.03 -9.03
N SER A 43 -7.87 35.58 -8.80
CA SER A 43 -9.05 36.20 -9.43
C SER A 43 -9.30 37.60 -8.89
N ALA A 44 -9.04 37.87 -7.61
CA ALA A 44 -9.11 39.21 -7.02
C ALA A 44 -7.99 40.13 -7.55
N GLY A 45 -6.74 39.64 -7.55
CA GLY A 45 -5.58 40.36 -8.08
C GLY A 45 -5.76 40.82 -9.52
N ALA A 46 -6.32 39.96 -10.37
CA ALA A 46 -6.62 40.30 -11.76
C ALA A 46 -7.70 41.40 -11.94
N ARG A 47 -8.52 41.66 -10.92
CA ARG A 47 -9.53 42.76 -10.91
C ARG A 47 -9.00 44.04 -10.30
N GLU A 48 -8.13 43.92 -9.29
CA GLU A 48 -7.63 45.02 -8.49
C GLU A 48 -6.42 45.72 -9.14
N GLU A 49 -5.61 44.95 -9.90
CA GLU A 49 -4.32 45.43 -10.42
C GLU A 49 -4.23 45.25 -11.94
N THR A 50 -4.09 46.37 -12.67
CA THR A 50 -4.17 46.44 -14.16
C THR A 50 -3.10 45.63 -14.90
N ALA A 51 -2.02 45.19 -14.26
CA ALA A 51 -0.92 44.46 -14.86
C ALA A 51 -0.66 43.09 -14.18
N TYR A 52 -1.64 42.51 -13.48
CA TYR A 52 -1.51 41.25 -12.79
C TYR A 52 -1.49 40.07 -13.80
N GLN A 53 -0.43 39.25 -13.73
CA GLN A 53 -0.29 38.02 -14.54
C GLN A 53 -0.21 36.82 -13.59
N ALA A 54 -1.30 36.04 -13.49
CA ALA A 54 -1.32 34.80 -12.71
C ALA A 54 -0.59 33.66 -13.44
N GLU A 55 -0.06 32.73 -12.66
CA GLU A 55 0.51 31.44 -13.14
C GLU A 55 1.55 31.59 -14.27
N LYS A 56 2.43 32.60 -14.18
CA LYS A 56 3.43 32.84 -15.22
C LYS A 56 4.56 31.81 -15.18
N SER A 57 4.70 31.07 -16.27
CA SER A 57 5.79 30.10 -16.42
C SER A 57 7.15 30.79 -16.57
N LEU A 58 8.09 30.36 -15.73
CA LEU A 58 9.48 30.83 -15.70
C LEU A 58 10.42 29.62 -15.68
N SER A 59 11.64 29.79 -16.18
CA SER A 59 12.68 28.78 -16.16
C SER A 59 14.06 29.43 -16.13
N ALA A 60 15.03 28.74 -15.53
CA ALA A 60 16.44 29.05 -15.61
C ALA A 60 17.27 27.77 -15.59
N ASP A 61 18.45 27.81 -16.22
CA ASP A 61 19.38 26.70 -16.25
C ASP A 61 20.55 26.97 -15.28
N TYR A 62 20.97 25.91 -14.57
CA TYR A 62 22.15 25.92 -13.71
C TYR A 62 23.10 24.80 -14.17
N ALA A 63 24.37 25.14 -14.41
CA ALA A 63 25.41 24.21 -14.82
C ALA A 63 26.27 23.78 -13.62
N ALA A 64 26.23 22.50 -13.29
CA ALA A 64 27.13 21.84 -12.35
C ALA A 64 28.21 21.03 -13.12
N ARG A 65 29.01 20.23 -12.40
CA ARG A 65 30.16 19.49 -13.04
C ARG A 65 29.66 18.51 -14.11
N GLU A 66 28.67 17.66 -13.80
CA GLU A 66 28.17 16.62 -14.70
C GLU A 66 26.73 16.83 -15.13
N ILE A 67 26.03 17.81 -14.52
CA ILE A 67 24.58 18.04 -14.63
C ILE A 67 24.34 19.45 -15.17
N THR A 68 23.45 19.57 -16.13
CA THR A 68 22.72 20.81 -16.43
C THR A 68 21.35 20.70 -15.84
N LEU A 69 21.07 21.46 -14.78
CA LEU A 69 19.77 21.48 -14.12
C LEU A 69 18.90 22.57 -14.74
N ARG A 70 17.81 22.18 -15.40
CA ARG A 70 16.73 23.08 -15.80
C ARG A 70 15.69 23.17 -14.71
N VAL A 71 15.63 24.34 -14.03
CA VAL A 71 14.62 24.64 -13.05
C VAL A 71 13.43 25.31 -13.72
N THR A 72 12.23 24.79 -13.48
CA THR A 72 11.00 25.34 -14.07
C THR A 72 9.96 25.56 -12.97
N GLY A 73 9.06 26.53 -13.19
CA GLY A 73 7.95 26.74 -12.28
C GLY A 73 6.97 27.78 -12.79
N ARG A 74 5.88 27.97 -12.05
CA ARG A 74 4.90 29.00 -12.31
C ARG A 74 4.80 29.90 -11.07
N ALA A 75 5.16 31.17 -11.25
CA ALA A 75 4.98 32.18 -10.21
C ALA A 75 3.48 32.42 -10.01
N ASP A 76 3.02 32.47 -8.75
CA ASP A 76 1.61 32.63 -8.43
C ASP A 76 1.05 33.95 -8.99
N GLY A 77 1.84 35.05 -8.90
CA GLY A 77 1.51 36.34 -9.49
C GLY A 77 2.74 37.15 -9.91
N LEU A 78 2.65 37.85 -11.03
CA LEU A 78 3.59 38.88 -11.43
C LEU A 78 2.83 40.21 -11.59
N LEU A 79 3.36 41.27 -11.01
CA LEU A 79 2.75 42.60 -11.01
C LEU A 79 3.78 43.67 -11.43
N LEU A 80 3.27 44.86 -11.74
CA LEU A 80 4.06 46.04 -11.98
C LEU A 80 3.62 47.13 -10.99
N ALA A 81 4.54 47.54 -10.12
CA ALA A 81 4.26 48.61 -9.19
C ALA A 81 4.16 49.96 -9.91
N ALA A 82 3.60 50.98 -9.24
CA ALA A 82 3.44 52.33 -9.80
C ALA A 82 4.76 53.03 -10.11
N ASP A 83 5.85 52.64 -9.41
CA ASP A 83 7.23 53.10 -9.64
C ASP A 83 7.95 52.35 -10.78
N GLY A 84 7.27 51.42 -11.44
CA GLY A 84 7.85 50.60 -12.51
C GLY A 84 8.59 49.34 -12.03
N THR A 85 8.65 49.08 -10.73
CA THR A 85 9.30 47.89 -10.15
C THR A 85 8.46 46.63 -10.45
N ARG A 86 9.10 45.57 -10.91
CA ARG A 86 8.45 44.25 -11.05
C ARG A 86 8.30 43.60 -9.67
N ILE A 87 7.10 43.05 -9.39
CA ILE A 87 6.81 42.34 -8.16
C ILE A 87 6.57 40.86 -8.49
N VAL A 88 7.20 39.97 -7.74
CA VAL A 88 6.94 38.53 -7.75
C VAL A 88 6.14 38.18 -6.52
N GLU A 89 4.89 37.77 -6.70
CA GLU A 89 3.97 37.38 -5.62
C GLU A 89 3.94 35.85 -5.47
N GLU A 90 4.14 35.39 -4.23
CA GLU A 90 3.97 34.01 -3.79
C GLU A 90 2.82 33.97 -2.79
N ILE A 91 1.78 33.18 -3.07
CA ILE A 91 0.56 33.10 -2.27
C ILE A 91 0.58 31.84 -1.42
N LYS A 92 0.27 31.96 -0.13
CA LYS A 92 0.21 30.83 0.80
C LYS A 92 -1.00 30.90 1.70
N LEU A 93 -1.63 29.74 1.97
CA LEU A 93 -2.67 29.66 2.99
C LEU A 93 -2.04 29.89 4.37
N GLY A 94 -2.67 30.73 5.19
CA GLY A 94 -2.13 31.05 6.51
C GLY A 94 -3.06 31.89 7.37
N THR A 95 -2.52 32.37 8.48
CA THR A 95 -3.19 33.27 9.45
C THR A 95 -2.39 34.54 9.63
N ALA A 96 -2.98 35.56 10.30
CA ALA A 96 -2.30 36.82 10.60
C ALA A 96 -1.05 36.65 11.49
N GLU A 97 -0.95 35.53 12.21
CA GLU A 97 0.15 35.24 13.15
C GLU A 97 1.30 34.48 12.48
N ASN A 98 1.14 34.03 11.22
CA ASN A 98 2.17 33.26 10.55
C ASN A 98 3.49 34.05 10.44
N PRO A 99 4.62 33.47 10.90
CA PRO A 99 5.95 34.01 10.60
C PRO A 99 6.26 33.81 9.11
N LEU A 100 7.21 34.59 8.59
CA LEU A 100 7.73 34.37 7.26
C LEU A 100 8.46 32.99 7.21
N VAL A 101 7.92 32.07 6.43
CA VAL A 101 8.53 30.76 6.25
C VAL A 101 9.68 30.85 5.24
N PRO A 102 10.91 30.43 5.58
CA PRO A 102 12.09 30.54 4.70
C PRO A 102 11.88 29.91 3.32
N ALA A 103 11.21 28.76 3.24
CA ALA A 103 10.92 28.09 1.97
C ALA A 103 9.98 28.92 1.07
N HIS A 104 8.98 29.59 1.62
CA HIS A 104 8.07 30.47 0.84
C HIS A 104 8.81 31.67 0.25
N ARG A 105 9.66 32.30 1.07
CA ARG A 105 10.52 33.39 0.59
C ARG A 105 11.49 32.90 -0.50
N ALA A 106 12.10 31.72 -0.32
CA ALA A 106 13.02 31.14 -1.29
C ALA A 106 12.35 30.82 -2.63
N GLN A 107 11.10 30.35 -2.62
CA GLN A 107 10.32 30.16 -3.84
C GLN A 107 10.16 31.47 -4.60
N ALA A 108 9.74 32.56 -3.92
CA ALA A 108 9.64 33.89 -4.51
C ALA A 108 11.02 34.39 -5.04
N ALA A 109 12.11 34.16 -4.30
CA ALA A 109 13.45 34.54 -4.70
C ALA A 109 13.92 33.80 -5.96
N MET A 110 13.64 32.50 -6.08
CA MET A 110 13.95 31.73 -7.29
C MET A 110 13.18 32.26 -8.51
N TYR A 111 11.90 32.57 -8.37
CA TYR A 111 11.14 33.21 -9.45
C TYR A 111 11.64 34.62 -9.74
N GLY A 112 12.06 35.37 -8.72
CA GLY A 112 12.70 36.68 -8.88
C GLY A 112 13.96 36.61 -9.74
N HIS A 113 14.87 35.66 -9.46
CA HIS A 113 16.04 35.43 -10.31
C HIS A 113 15.66 35.11 -11.75
N MET A 114 14.73 34.17 -11.96
CA MET A 114 14.28 33.77 -13.30
C MET A 114 13.67 34.94 -14.07
N LEU A 115 12.94 35.82 -13.40
CA LEU A 115 12.35 37.02 -13.98
C LEU A 115 13.43 38.06 -14.34
N CYS A 116 14.37 38.31 -13.43
CA CYS A 116 15.51 39.22 -13.69
C CYS A 116 16.32 38.75 -14.90
N GLN A 117 16.64 37.47 -15.00
CA GLN A 117 17.36 36.88 -16.13
C GLN A 117 16.57 37.02 -17.44
N LYS A 118 15.26 36.79 -17.40
CA LYS A 118 14.40 36.81 -18.59
C LYS A 118 14.17 38.20 -19.14
N GLU A 119 13.98 39.21 -18.25
CA GLU A 119 13.61 40.58 -18.61
C GLU A 119 14.81 41.55 -18.54
N GLY A 120 16.00 41.09 -18.14
CA GLY A 120 17.20 41.92 -18.01
C GLY A 120 17.13 42.92 -16.87
N LEU A 121 16.44 42.58 -15.75
CA LEU A 121 16.21 43.49 -14.62
C LEU A 121 17.38 43.44 -13.62
N THR A 122 17.67 44.57 -12.99
CA THR A 122 18.69 44.68 -11.94
C THR A 122 18.18 44.21 -10.58
N GLY A 123 16.87 44.09 -10.38
CA GLY A 123 16.22 43.65 -9.16
C GLY A 123 14.71 43.59 -9.29
N VAL A 124 14.05 43.03 -8.31
CA VAL A 124 12.60 42.91 -8.19
C VAL A 124 12.15 43.08 -6.73
N ARG A 125 10.88 43.35 -6.51
CA ARG A 125 10.26 43.24 -5.19
C ARG A 125 9.66 41.86 -5.03
N LEU A 126 10.02 41.15 -3.95
CA LEU A 126 9.41 39.91 -3.54
C LEU A 126 8.23 40.18 -2.63
N ARG A 127 7.09 39.55 -2.92
CA ARG A 127 5.87 39.67 -2.12
C ARG A 127 5.43 38.25 -1.70
N ILE A 128 5.41 37.99 -0.40
CA ILE A 128 4.88 36.73 0.15
C ILE A 128 3.57 37.09 0.87
N LEU A 129 2.47 36.59 0.30
CA LEU A 129 1.12 36.90 0.76
C LEU A 129 0.46 35.68 1.37
N TYR A 130 0.20 35.74 2.68
CA TYR A 130 -0.65 34.75 3.33
C TYR A 130 -2.11 35.16 3.20
N VAL A 131 -2.94 34.19 2.83
CA VAL A 131 -4.39 34.38 2.64
C VAL A 131 -5.17 33.39 3.49
N ASP A 132 -6.40 33.73 3.84
CA ASP A 132 -7.36 32.82 4.48
C ASP A 132 -7.96 31.81 3.48
N GLU A 133 -8.88 30.98 3.93
CA GLU A 133 -9.56 29.96 3.13
C GLU A 133 -10.37 30.54 1.95
N ASN A 134 -10.76 31.83 2.05
CA ASN A 134 -11.51 32.55 1.03
C ASN A 134 -10.60 33.33 0.06
N GLY A 135 -9.29 33.31 0.28
CA GLY A 135 -8.31 34.04 -0.50
C GLY A 135 -8.13 35.50 -0.07
N ALA A 136 -8.71 35.92 1.07
CA ALA A 136 -8.52 37.27 1.58
C ALA A 136 -7.15 37.42 2.25
N PRO A 137 -6.41 38.52 1.96
CA PRO A 137 -5.09 38.76 2.55
C PRO A 137 -5.15 38.87 4.09
N VAL A 138 -4.34 38.07 4.79
CA VAL A 138 -4.23 38.07 6.26
C VAL A 138 -2.86 38.54 6.75
N ARG A 139 -1.80 38.29 5.95
CA ARG A 139 -0.44 38.74 6.28
C ARG A 139 0.35 38.98 5.00
N LEU A 140 1.13 40.07 4.97
CA LEU A 140 1.98 40.43 3.84
C LEU A 140 3.42 40.67 4.31
N TYR A 141 4.37 40.11 3.54
CA TYR A 141 5.79 40.39 3.63
C TYR A 141 6.28 40.86 2.26
N GLU A 142 7.01 41.97 2.25
CA GLU A 142 7.66 42.51 1.06
C GLU A 142 9.13 42.82 1.32
N GLU A 143 9.96 42.56 0.35
CA GLU A 143 11.37 42.97 0.35
C GLU A 143 11.85 43.36 -1.04
N GLU A 144 12.71 44.37 -1.13
CA GLU A 144 13.46 44.67 -2.34
C GLU A 144 14.67 43.72 -2.45
N ALA A 145 14.83 43.09 -3.59
CA ALA A 145 15.90 42.12 -3.83
C ALA A 145 16.65 42.45 -5.12
N ASP A 146 17.96 42.67 -5.03
CA ASP A 146 18.80 42.88 -6.18
C ASP A 146 19.07 41.60 -6.91
N GLY A 147 19.30 41.70 -8.22
CA GLY A 147 19.51 40.54 -9.10
C GLY A 147 20.77 39.73 -8.79
N ALA A 148 21.82 40.33 -8.25
CA ALA A 148 23.04 39.64 -7.89
C ALA A 148 22.83 38.75 -6.65
N ARG A 149 22.12 39.27 -5.66
CA ARG A 149 21.72 38.50 -4.47
C ARG A 149 20.79 37.34 -4.85
N LEU A 150 19.77 37.61 -5.67
CA LEU A 150 18.83 36.57 -6.13
C LEU A 150 19.54 35.46 -6.92
N LYS A 151 20.52 35.82 -7.76
CA LYS A 151 21.35 34.87 -8.48
C LYS A 151 22.15 33.99 -7.52
N GLY A 152 22.81 34.58 -6.52
CA GLY A 152 23.58 33.81 -5.52
C GLY A 152 22.70 32.84 -4.72
N GLU A 153 21.50 33.24 -4.32
CA GLU A 153 20.54 32.37 -3.64
C GLU A 153 20.08 31.23 -4.53
N PHE A 154 19.75 31.49 -5.81
CA PHE A 154 19.39 30.49 -6.80
C PHE A 154 20.53 29.48 -7.02
N GLU A 155 21.75 29.96 -7.24
CA GLU A 155 22.93 29.13 -7.45
C GLU A 155 23.23 28.25 -6.24
N ALA A 156 23.09 28.76 -5.01
CA ALA A 156 23.32 27.99 -3.79
C ALA A 156 22.31 26.81 -3.64
N LEU A 157 21.01 27.05 -3.87
CA LEU A 157 19.98 26.04 -3.82
C LEU A 157 20.18 24.98 -4.93
N CYS A 158 20.47 25.42 -6.15
CA CYS A 158 20.74 24.53 -7.28
C CYS A 158 22.01 23.70 -7.05
N ALA A 159 23.08 24.27 -6.48
CA ALA A 159 24.32 23.56 -6.17
C ALA A 159 24.07 22.44 -5.14
N ALA A 160 23.31 22.70 -4.07
CA ALA A 160 22.95 21.67 -3.08
C ALA A 160 22.16 20.52 -3.72
N TYR A 161 21.16 20.86 -4.52
CA TYR A 161 20.35 19.87 -5.24
C TYR A 161 21.19 19.05 -6.24
N CYS A 162 22.06 19.69 -7.01
CA CYS A 162 22.94 19.00 -7.97
C CYS A 162 23.96 18.08 -7.28
N ALA A 163 24.54 18.50 -6.15
CA ALA A 163 25.46 17.65 -5.40
C ALA A 163 24.80 16.33 -4.93
N TRP A 164 23.53 16.40 -4.51
CA TRP A 164 22.74 15.20 -4.20
C TRP A 164 22.45 14.37 -5.45
N ALA A 165 22.01 15.01 -6.53
CA ALA A 165 21.71 14.34 -7.80
C ALA A 165 22.93 13.65 -8.40
N GLU A 166 24.13 14.23 -8.30
CA GLU A 166 25.39 13.63 -8.72
C GLU A 166 25.72 12.35 -7.95
N ARG A 167 25.49 12.33 -6.63
CA ARG A 167 25.63 11.12 -5.80
C ARG A 167 24.68 10.02 -6.26
N LEU A 168 23.42 10.36 -6.50
CA LEU A 168 22.43 9.41 -7.00
C LEU A 168 22.81 8.86 -8.39
N LEU A 169 23.26 9.71 -9.30
CA LEU A 169 23.73 9.29 -10.63
C LEU A 169 24.95 8.38 -10.55
N ALA A 170 25.94 8.71 -9.74
CA ALA A 170 27.11 7.87 -9.52
C ALA A 170 26.73 6.49 -8.97
N ARG A 171 25.83 6.45 -8.00
CA ARG A 171 25.28 5.21 -7.44
C ARG A 171 24.56 4.38 -8.52
N ARG A 172 23.69 5.01 -9.33
CA ARG A 172 22.95 4.33 -10.41
C ARG A 172 23.92 3.77 -11.48
N ARG A 173 24.96 4.51 -11.87
CA ARG A 173 26.01 4.01 -12.77
C ARG A 173 26.75 2.80 -12.18
N ALA A 174 27.10 2.84 -10.90
CA ALA A 174 27.75 1.72 -10.22
C ALA A 174 26.82 0.50 -10.10
N ARG A 175 25.51 0.72 -9.86
CA ARG A 175 24.49 -0.32 -9.92
C ARG A 175 24.44 -0.95 -11.31
N ASP A 176 24.25 -0.16 -12.35
CA ASP A 176 24.09 -0.63 -13.72
C ASP A 176 25.33 -1.44 -14.18
N ALA A 177 26.52 -0.94 -13.86
CA ALA A 177 27.76 -1.67 -14.12
C ALA A 177 27.83 -3.01 -13.37
N SER A 178 27.31 -3.09 -12.14
CA SER A 178 27.31 -4.32 -11.35
C SER A 178 26.29 -5.35 -11.83
N LEU A 179 25.23 -4.90 -12.49
CA LEU A 179 24.17 -5.77 -13.03
C LEU A 179 24.50 -6.24 -14.46
N PHE A 180 25.36 -5.53 -15.16
CA PHE A 180 25.80 -5.94 -16.49
C PHE A 180 26.62 -7.22 -16.41
N GLY A 181 26.09 -8.30 -17.03
CA GLY A 181 26.75 -9.60 -17.01
C GLY A 181 26.66 -10.36 -15.68
N LEU A 182 25.84 -9.89 -14.73
CA LEU A 182 25.60 -10.62 -13.48
C LEU A 182 25.10 -12.03 -13.78
N ALA A 183 25.81 -13.05 -13.29
CA ALA A 183 25.41 -14.44 -13.47
C ALA A 183 24.26 -14.84 -12.52
N PHE A 184 23.50 -15.86 -12.92
CA PHE A 184 22.47 -16.42 -12.04
C PHE A 184 23.11 -17.02 -10.78
N PRO A 185 22.69 -16.65 -9.58
CA PRO A 185 23.47 -16.92 -8.36
C PRO A 185 23.56 -18.40 -7.96
N TYR A 186 22.70 -19.26 -8.49
CA TYR A 186 22.75 -20.70 -8.22
C TYR A 186 23.48 -21.52 -9.31
N GLY A 187 24.24 -20.87 -10.19
CA GLY A 187 25.01 -21.50 -11.25
C GLY A 187 24.14 -22.01 -12.40
N ALA A 188 23.20 -22.93 -12.15
CA ALA A 188 22.31 -23.49 -13.17
C ALA A 188 20.84 -23.30 -12.82
N TYR A 189 20.03 -23.10 -13.86
CA TYR A 189 18.56 -23.08 -13.69
C TYR A 189 18.02 -24.48 -13.55
N ARG A 190 17.07 -24.66 -12.62
CA ARG A 190 16.21 -25.85 -12.56
C ARG A 190 15.19 -25.84 -13.70
N ALA A 191 14.53 -26.96 -13.92
CA ALA A 191 13.48 -27.08 -14.94
C ALA A 191 12.41 -25.97 -14.77
N GLY A 192 12.06 -25.31 -15.85
CA GLY A 192 11.10 -24.21 -15.89
C GLY A 192 11.63 -22.83 -15.41
N GLN A 193 12.67 -22.76 -14.58
CA GLN A 193 13.18 -21.50 -14.06
C GLN A 193 13.66 -20.54 -15.17
N ARG A 194 14.43 -21.04 -16.14
CA ARG A 194 14.93 -20.24 -17.26
C ARG A 194 13.80 -19.67 -18.11
N THR A 195 12.77 -20.47 -18.35
CA THR A 195 11.58 -20.03 -19.10
C THR A 195 10.86 -18.92 -18.34
N PHE A 196 10.67 -19.06 -17.04
CA PHE A 196 10.03 -18.01 -16.23
C PHE A 196 10.87 -16.73 -16.22
N ALA A 197 12.17 -16.82 -15.94
CA ALA A 197 13.06 -15.68 -15.93
C ALA A 197 13.06 -14.90 -17.27
N ALA A 198 13.11 -15.63 -18.39
CA ALA A 198 13.05 -15.03 -19.73
C ALA A 198 11.73 -14.28 -19.97
N ASN A 199 10.60 -14.86 -19.57
CA ASN A 199 9.28 -14.22 -19.72
C ASN A 199 9.12 -12.99 -18.81
N VAL A 200 9.66 -13.01 -17.58
CA VAL A 200 9.70 -11.83 -16.69
C VAL A 200 10.51 -10.70 -17.34
N TYR A 201 11.71 -10.99 -17.85
CA TYR A 201 12.52 -10.01 -18.53
C TYR A 201 11.81 -9.42 -19.76
N VAL A 202 11.21 -10.26 -20.61
CA VAL A 202 10.46 -9.83 -21.80
C VAL A 202 9.27 -8.97 -21.42
N ALA A 203 8.52 -9.34 -20.38
CA ALA A 203 7.37 -8.55 -19.91
C ALA A 203 7.80 -7.12 -19.51
N ILE A 204 8.91 -6.97 -18.80
CA ILE A 204 9.43 -5.65 -18.41
C ILE A 204 9.97 -4.88 -19.64
N ARG A 205 10.77 -5.53 -20.49
CA ARG A 205 11.35 -4.91 -21.70
C ARG A 205 10.27 -4.39 -22.64
N GLU A 206 9.21 -5.17 -22.87
CA GLU A 206 8.17 -4.88 -23.85
C GLU A 206 6.95 -4.16 -23.26
N ARG A 207 6.98 -3.80 -21.98
CA ARG A 207 5.86 -3.16 -21.26
C ARG A 207 4.58 -3.98 -21.30
N LYS A 208 4.72 -5.31 -21.18
CA LYS A 208 3.62 -6.27 -21.19
C LYS A 208 3.27 -6.71 -19.78
N ARG A 209 2.16 -7.42 -19.69
CA ARG A 209 1.76 -8.11 -18.47
C ARG A 209 1.90 -9.60 -18.69
N LEU A 210 2.33 -10.30 -17.64
CA LEU A 210 2.55 -11.73 -17.62
C LEU A 210 1.74 -12.35 -16.47
N PHE A 211 0.94 -13.37 -16.79
CA PHE A 211 0.26 -14.20 -15.80
C PHE A 211 0.98 -15.56 -15.75
N ALA A 212 1.66 -15.84 -14.64
CA ALA A 212 2.49 -17.02 -14.51
C ALA A 212 2.02 -17.93 -13.37
N GLN A 213 1.64 -19.16 -13.70
CA GLN A 213 1.51 -20.21 -12.71
C GLN A 213 2.87 -20.85 -12.49
N ALA A 214 3.45 -20.61 -11.32
CA ALA A 214 4.75 -21.12 -10.92
C ALA A 214 4.61 -21.93 -9.62
N PRO A 215 4.70 -23.26 -9.68
CA PRO A 215 4.53 -24.14 -8.53
C PRO A 215 5.46 -23.80 -7.36
N THR A 216 5.09 -24.22 -6.16
CA THR A 216 5.96 -24.13 -4.97
C THR A 216 7.27 -24.91 -5.21
N GLY A 217 8.35 -24.51 -4.53
CA GLY A 217 9.65 -25.17 -4.68
C GLY A 217 10.47 -24.76 -5.91
N ILE A 218 9.88 -24.04 -6.88
CA ILE A 218 10.61 -23.58 -8.07
C ILE A 218 11.54 -22.37 -7.77
N GLY A 219 11.47 -21.78 -6.58
CA GLY A 219 12.25 -20.57 -6.24
C GLY A 219 11.74 -19.31 -6.92
N LYS A 220 10.41 -19.12 -6.95
CA LYS A 220 9.69 -18.00 -7.62
C LYS A 220 10.34 -16.65 -7.42
N THR A 221 10.66 -16.32 -6.15
CA THR A 221 11.16 -15.01 -5.76
C THR A 221 12.47 -14.65 -6.48
N MET A 222 13.49 -15.52 -6.42
CA MET A 222 14.77 -15.30 -7.09
C MET A 222 14.61 -15.25 -8.60
N VAL A 223 13.82 -16.16 -9.16
CA VAL A 223 13.64 -16.30 -10.62
C VAL A 223 12.83 -15.15 -11.21
N ALA A 224 12.00 -14.46 -10.41
CA ALA A 224 11.34 -13.22 -10.81
C ALA A 224 12.24 -11.99 -10.59
N LEU A 225 12.95 -11.93 -9.46
CA LEU A 225 13.75 -10.77 -9.06
C LEU A 225 15.02 -10.61 -9.90
N TYR A 226 15.75 -11.70 -10.17
CA TYR A 226 16.99 -11.66 -10.94
C TYR A 226 16.82 -11.04 -12.35
N PRO A 227 15.91 -11.49 -13.22
CA PRO A 227 15.71 -10.87 -14.53
C PRO A 227 15.16 -9.45 -14.45
N ALA A 228 14.39 -9.12 -13.41
CA ALA A 228 13.94 -7.75 -13.20
C ALA A 228 15.10 -6.82 -12.81
N ALA A 229 16.08 -7.31 -12.02
CA ALA A 229 17.29 -6.58 -11.71
C ALA A 229 18.16 -6.37 -12.98
N LEU A 230 18.30 -7.37 -13.85
CA LEU A 230 18.99 -7.18 -15.14
C LEU A 230 18.29 -6.13 -16.00
N ALA A 231 16.95 -6.21 -16.13
CA ALA A 231 16.17 -5.22 -16.87
C ALA A 231 16.32 -3.81 -16.28
N LEU A 232 16.44 -3.67 -14.97
CA LEU A 232 16.72 -2.41 -14.28
C LEU A 232 18.10 -1.88 -14.65
N GLY A 233 19.17 -2.72 -14.60
CA GLY A 233 20.53 -2.36 -14.97
C GLY A 233 20.67 -1.92 -16.44
N GLU A 234 19.83 -2.44 -17.31
CA GLU A 234 19.74 -2.03 -18.72
C GLU A 234 18.82 -0.81 -18.96
N GLY A 235 18.31 -0.19 -17.91
CA GLY A 235 17.42 0.97 -18.02
C GLY A 235 16.03 0.66 -18.61
N LYS A 236 15.58 -0.61 -18.60
CA LYS A 236 14.25 -1.00 -19.09
C LYS A 236 13.14 -0.61 -18.11
N CYS A 237 13.46 -0.40 -16.85
CA CYS A 237 12.58 0.18 -15.83
C CYS A 237 13.37 1.09 -14.91
N ALA A 238 12.70 1.97 -14.18
CA ALA A 238 13.33 2.89 -13.24
C ALA A 238 13.55 2.25 -11.86
N ARG A 239 12.67 1.33 -11.46
CA ARG A 239 12.72 0.55 -10.21
C ARG A 239 11.90 -0.71 -10.33
N VAL A 240 12.06 -1.61 -9.37
CA VAL A 240 11.27 -2.83 -9.22
C VAL A 240 10.45 -2.73 -7.94
N LEU A 241 9.13 -2.93 -8.02
CA LEU A 241 8.27 -3.08 -6.85
C LEU A 241 7.94 -4.56 -6.69
N MET A 242 8.43 -5.17 -5.62
CA MET A 242 8.10 -6.54 -5.24
C MET A 242 6.94 -6.50 -4.24
N LEU A 243 5.76 -6.87 -4.71
CA LEU A 243 4.52 -6.79 -3.97
C LEU A 243 4.14 -8.15 -3.41
N THR A 244 3.93 -8.24 -2.11
CA THR A 244 3.58 -9.48 -1.43
C THR A 244 2.64 -9.23 -0.26
N ALA A 245 1.62 -10.08 -0.11
CA ALA A 245 0.64 -9.96 0.96
C ALA A 245 1.17 -10.34 2.36
N ARG A 246 2.32 -11.02 2.44
CA ARG A 246 2.79 -11.70 3.66
C ARG A 246 4.17 -11.27 4.11
N THR A 247 4.39 -11.30 5.41
CA THR A 247 5.70 -11.04 6.02
C THR A 247 6.75 -12.06 5.57
N THR A 248 6.36 -13.33 5.43
CA THR A 248 7.25 -14.41 4.93
C THR A 248 7.72 -14.15 3.49
N GLY A 249 6.84 -13.63 2.61
CA GLY A 249 7.21 -13.24 1.25
C GLY A 249 8.19 -12.08 1.21
N ARG A 250 8.02 -11.07 2.09
CA ARG A 250 8.98 -9.96 2.23
C ARG A 250 10.34 -10.48 2.68
N LYS A 251 10.39 -11.32 3.72
CA LYS A 251 11.63 -11.93 4.20
C LYS A 251 12.33 -12.71 3.07
N SER A 252 11.60 -13.59 2.37
CA SER A 252 12.16 -14.36 1.24
C SER A 252 12.73 -13.45 0.14
N THR A 253 12.10 -12.29 -0.10
CA THR A 253 12.60 -11.30 -1.07
C THR A 253 13.89 -10.63 -0.60
N MET A 254 13.95 -10.24 0.68
CA MET A 254 15.16 -9.65 1.27
C MET A 254 16.33 -10.65 1.29
N ASP A 255 16.07 -11.91 1.59
CA ASP A 255 17.06 -12.99 1.52
C ASP A 255 17.57 -13.19 0.08
N ALA A 256 16.68 -13.13 -0.92
CA ALA A 256 17.06 -13.21 -2.34
C ALA A 256 17.92 -12.00 -2.78
N LEU A 257 17.62 -10.80 -2.30
CA LEU A 257 18.41 -9.60 -2.55
C LEU A 257 19.80 -9.71 -1.93
N ALA A 258 19.91 -10.23 -0.69
CA ALA A 258 21.18 -10.48 -0.03
C ALA A 258 22.04 -11.47 -0.83
N ILE A 259 21.44 -12.52 -1.40
CA ILE A 259 22.12 -13.47 -2.29
C ILE A 259 22.62 -12.77 -3.55
N LEU A 260 21.81 -11.94 -4.24
CA LEU A 260 22.23 -11.18 -5.41
C LEU A 260 23.41 -10.26 -5.09
N ARG A 261 23.38 -9.62 -3.92
CA ARG A 261 24.45 -8.77 -3.43
C ARG A 261 25.75 -9.55 -3.20
N ALA A 262 25.67 -10.72 -2.57
CA ALA A 262 26.83 -11.60 -2.36
C ALA A 262 27.48 -12.02 -3.69
N HIS A 263 26.73 -11.98 -4.79
CA HIS A 263 27.21 -12.23 -6.15
C HIS A 263 27.59 -10.93 -6.91
N GLY A 264 27.70 -9.80 -6.23
CA GLY A 264 28.25 -8.55 -6.76
C GLY A 264 27.21 -7.50 -7.17
N ALA A 265 25.91 -7.74 -7.08
CA ALA A 265 24.88 -6.75 -7.38
C ALA A 265 24.91 -5.57 -6.39
N ARG A 266 24.94 -4.34 -6.86
CA ARG A 266 24.91 -3.12 -6.03
C ARG A 266 23.53 -2.49 -6.03
N LEU A 267 22.52 -3.27 -5.63
CA LEU A 267 21.14 -2.82 -5.51
C LEU A 267 20.93 -2.08 -4.17
N LEU A 268 20.13 -1.03 -4.19
CA LEU A 268 19.55 -0.41 -3.01
C LEU A 268 18.14 -0.95 -2.86
N ALA A 269 17.91 -1.75 -1.83
CA ALA A 269 16.62 -2.35 -1.55
C ALA A 269 16.03 -1.85 -0.23
N VAL A 270 14.73 -1.62 -0.21
CA VAL A 270 14.00 -1.12 0.97
C VAL A 270 12.75 -1.93 1.20
N GLU A 271 12.55 -2.39 2.43
CA GLU A 271 11.30 -2.98 2.90
C GLU A 271 10.42 -1.91 3.54
N ILE A 272 9.16 -1.79 3.08
CA ILE A 272 8.15 -0.95 3.73
C ILE A 272 7.19 -1.83 4.52
N ALA A 273 7.21 -1.69 5.84
CA ALA A 273 6.26 -2.32 6.74
C ALA A 273 5.17 -1.34 7.20
N ALA A 274 4.07 -1.85 7.74
CA ALA A 274 2.99 -1.01 8.26
C ALA A 274 3.48 -0.15 9.43
N LYS A 275 3.05 1.10 9.48
CA LYS A 275 3.46 2.10 10.49
C LYS A 275 3.29 1.60 11.92
N ASP A 276 2.19 0.88 12.19
CA ASP A 276 1.90 0.33 13.53
C ASP A 276 2.88 -0.78 13.96
N LYS A 277 3.53 -1.46 13.00
CA LYS A 277 4.50 -2.51 13.30
C LYS A 277 5.91 -2.00 13.60
N VAL A 278 6.23 -0.81 13.11
CA VAL A 278 7.58 -0.23 13.23
C VAL A 278 7.62 1.04 14.08
N CYS A 279 6.49 1.49 14.60
CA CYS A 279 6.43 2.67 15.47
C CYS A 279 7.07 2.35 16.82
N PRO A 280 8.12 3.10 17.25
CA PRO A 280 8.77 2.85 18.52
C PRO A 280 8.01 3.40 19.74
N MET A 281 6.89 4.09 19.52
CA MET A 281 6.05 4.65 20.59
C MET A 281 5.03 3.62 21.05
N GLU A 282 4.83 3.45 22.35
CA GLU A 282 3.80 2.57 22.93
C GLU A 282 2.39 2.93 22.43
N LYS A 283 2.11 4.24 22.37
CA LYS A 283 0.90 4.77 21.78
C LYS A 283 1.26 5.68 20.62
N ARG A 284 0.75 5.37 19.43
CA ARG A 284 1.00 6.17 18.23
C ARG A 284 0.33 7.55 18.34
N ASP A 285 1.17 8.59 18.50
CA ASP A 285 0.79 10.00 18.36
C ASP A 285 1.90 10.69 17.58
N CYS A 286 1.62 11.02 16.32
CA CYS A 286 2.62 11.56 15.40
C CYS A 286 2.77 13.07 15.45
N ARG A 287 2.16 13.75 16.45
CA ARG A 287 2.35 15.20 16.64
C ARG A 287 3.77 15.49 17.10
N PRO A 288 4.45 16.49 16.51
CA PRO A 288 5.84 16.81 16.86
C PRO A 288 6.07 17.20 18.33
N GLU A 289 5.02 17.71 18.99
CA GLU A 289 5.05 18.05 20.43
C GLU A 289 5.12 16.81 21.33
N VAL A 290 4.68 15.66 20.81
CA VAL A 290 4.59 14.39 21.55
C VAL A 290 5.61 13.37 21.05
N CYS A 291 5.82 13.29 19.72
CA CYS A 291 6.68 12.30 19.10
C CYS A 291 8.09 12.86 18.82
N PRO A 292 9.13 12.41 19.53
CA PRO A 292 10.49 12.87 19.29
C PRO A 292 11.04 12.49 17.91
N TYR A 293 10.50 11.43 17.32
CA TYR A 293 10.86 10.95 15.97
C TYR A 293 10.22 11.77 14.87
N ALA A 294 9.14 12.50 15.16
CA ALA A 294 8.51 13.43 14.23
C ALA A 294 9.11 14.83 14.30
N LYS A 295 9.49 15.27 15.53
CA LYS A 295 10.09 16.58 15.78
C LYS A 295 11.46 16.67 15.13
N GLY A 296 11.70 17.68 14.29
CA GLY A 296 12.96 17.89 13.58
C GLY A 296 13.33 16.75 12.63
N PHE A 297 12.37 16.03 12.11
CA PHE A 297 12.60 14.88 11.23
C PHE A 297 13.42 15.26 9.99
N TYR A 298 13.00 16.31 9.30
CA TYR A 298 13.64 16.72 8.05
C TYR A 298 15.02 17.36 8.25
N ASP A 299 15.33 17.87 9.43
CA ASP A 299 16.68 18.38 9.76
C ASP A 299 17.71 17.23 9.81
N ARG A 300 17.28 16.02 10.19
CA ARG A 300 18.13 14.84 10.38
C ARG A 300 18.06 13.84 9.21
N LEU A 301 17.02 13.92 8.39
CA LEU A 301 16.79 13.01 7.27
C LEU A 301 17.94 12.99 6.25
N PRO A 302 18.57 14.13 5.84
CA PRO A 302 19.63 14.13 4.85
C PRO A 302 20.85 13.28 5.25
N ASP A 303 21.26 13.32 6.51
CA ASP A 303 22.38 12.54 7.02
C ASP A 303 22.05 11.04 7.02
N ALA A 304 20.85 10.66 7.45
CA ALA A 304 20.39 9.28 7.41
C ALA A 304 20.29 8.74 5.99
N LEU A 305 19.78 9.53 5.04
CA LEU A 305 19.74 9.14 3.63
C LEU A 305 21.14 9.02 3.03
N ALA A 306 22.07 9.93 3.35
CA ALA A 306 23.45 9.87 2.89
C ALA A 306 24.14 8.58 3.37
N GLU A 307 23.92 8.19 4.62
CA GLU A 307 24.41 6.92 5.18
C GLU A 307 23.74 5.73 4.48
N ALA A 308 22.42 5.76 4.32
CA ALA A 308 21.67 4.67 3.69
C ALA A 308 22.10 4.41 2.25
N LEU A 309 22.44 5.45 1.49
CA LEU A 309 22.88 5.31 0.10
C LEU A 309 24.22 4.61 -0.06
N THR A 310 25.04 4.54 0.99
CA THR A 310 26.31 3.78 0.99
C THR A 310 26.09 2.29 1.28
N GLY A 311 24.96 1.94 1.87
CA GLY A 311 24.57 0.58 2.23
C GLY A 311 23.82 -0.16 1.14
N GLY A 312 23.05 -1.18 1.51
CA GLY A 312 22.48 -2.14 0.59
C GLY A 312 21.02 -2.48 0.82
N ASP A 313 20.77 -3.47 1.66
CA ASP A 313 19.43 -3.99 1.90
C ASP A 313 18.89 -3.45 3.23
N TRP A 314 17.87 -2.62 3.12
CA TRP A 314 17.24 -1.96 4.26
C TRP A 314 15.94 -2.69 4.60
N GLY A 315 16.07 -3.86 5.25
CA GLY A 315 14.94 -4.53 5.91
C GLY A 315 14.54 -3.81 7.21
N CYS A 316 13.43 -4.23 7.81
CA CYS A 316 12.89 -3.57 9.00
C CYS A 316 13.92 -3.37 10.12
N GLY A 317 14.73 -4.40 10.43
CA GLY A 317 15.72 -4.30 11.51
C GLY A 317 16.85 -3.29 11.25
N GLN A 318 17.35 -3.20 10.02
CA GLN A 318 18.35 -2.24 9.61
C GLN A 318 17.80 -0.81 9.58
N LEU A 319 16.55 -0.66 9.11
CA LEU A 319 15.85 0.62 9.15
C LEU A 319 15.58 1.10 10.57
N ASP A 320 15.20 0.21 11.47
CA ASP A 320 15.00 0.53 12.89
C ASP A 320 16.31 1.01 13.54
N ALA A 321 17.43 0.33 13.28
CA ALA A 321 18.72 0.73 13.80
C ALA A 321 19.16 2.11 13.26
N LEU A 322 18.99 2.36 11.95
CA LEU A 322 19.30 3.65 11.34
C LEU A 322 18.39 4.76 11.87
N ALA A 323 17.10 4.47 12.01
CA ALA A 323 16.12 5.41 12.54
C ALA A 323 16.40 5.77 13.99
N GLN A 324 16.76 4.81 14.83
CA GLN A 324 17.19 5.06 16.22
C GLN A 324 18.45 5.92 16.28
N LYS A 325 19.47 5.61 15.48
CA LYS A 325 20.72 6.36 15.42
C LYS A 325 20.49 7.84 15.11
N HIS A 326 19.60 8.14 14.18
CA HIS A 326 19.28 9.51 13.76
C HIS A 326 18.02 10.10 14.43
N THR A 327 17.39 9.39 15.36
CA THR A 327 16.12 9.78 16.00
C THR A 327 15.02 10.12 14.98
N LEU A 328 14.80 9.27 14.00
CA LEU A 328 13.83 9.42 12.93
C LEU A 328 12.68 8.42 13.06
N CYS A 329 11.50 8.76 12.53
CA CYS A 329 10.41 7.80 12.38
C CYS A 329 10.82 6.69 11.39
N PRO A 330 10.90 5.40 11.78
CA PRO A 330 11.34 4.33 10.90
C PRO A 330 10.46 4.18 9.64
N PHE A 331 9.15 4.41 9.78
CA PHE A 331 8.20 4.34 8.67
C PHE A 331 8.46 5.46 7.65
N GLU A 332 8.59 6.70 8.08
CA GLU A 332 8.81 7.84 7.18
C GLU A 332 10.22 7.83 6.57
N LEU A 333 11.22 7.29 7.28
CA LEU A 333 12.55 7.03 6.77
C LEU A 333 12.50 5.98 5.65
N ALA A 334 11.75 4.87 5.85
CA ALA A 334 11.54 3.86 4.82
C ALA A 334 10.87 4.45 3.56
N LEU A 335 9.85 5.30 3.72
CA LEU A 335 9.19 5.97 2.61
C LEU A 335 10.12 6.93 1.85
N SER A 336 10.92 7.69 2.58
CA SER A 336 11.90 8.61 1.99
C SER A 336 12.97 7.86 1.21
N LEU A 337 13.50 6.79 1.78
CA LEU A 337 14.51 5.95 1.13
C LEU A 337 13.95 5.18 -0.07
N ALA A 338 12.68 4.77 -0.02
CA ALA A 338 12.00 4.08 -1.11
C ALA A 338 11.89 4.93 -2.40
N GLN A 339 11.92 6.25 -2.28
CA GLN A 339 11.93 7.13 -3.45
C GLN A 339 13.24 7.01 -4.26
N GLU A 340 14.33 6.64 -3.61
CA GLU A 340 15.66 6.47 -4.22
C GLU A 340 16.03 4.99 -4.44
N ALA A 341 15.23 4.06 -3.94
CA ALA A 341 15.51 2.63 -4.01
C ALA A 341 15.36 2.07 -5.43
N ASP A 342 16.20 1.07 -5.72
CA ASP A 342 16.16 0.26 -6.93
C ASP A 342 15.09 -0.82 -6.84
N VAL A 343 14.94 -1.41 -5.63
CA VAL A 343 13.92 -2.42 -5.33
C VAL A 343 13.17 -2.00 -4.07
N VAL A 344 11.86 -1.93 -4.15
CA VAL A 344 10.98 -1.69 -3.01
C VAL A 344 10.17 -2.94 -2.74
N VAL A 345 10.26 -3.46 -1.53
CA VAL A 345 9.53 -4.65 -1.07
C VAL A 345 8.41 -4.19 -0.14
N CYS A 346 7.17 -4.39 -0.53
CA CYS A 346 6.04 -3.89 0.24
C CYS A 346 4.75 -4.70 0.05
N ASP A 347 3.73 -4.38 0.85
CA ASP A 347 2.38 -4.93 0.70
C ASP A 347 1.69 -4.35 -0.55
N TYR A 348 0.71 -5.07 -1.10
CA TYR A 348 -0.13 -4.60 -2.23
C TYR A 348 -0.76 -3.23 -1.97
N ASN A 349 -1.07 -2.92 -0.71
CA ASN A 349 -1.74 -1.69 -0.33
C ASN A 349 -0.96 -0.44 -0.76
N TYR A 350 0.39 -0.50 -0.77
CA TYR A 350 1.22 0.65 -1.19
C TYR A 350 1.10 1.00 -2.69
N VAL A 351 0.43 0.15 -3.48
CA VAL A 351 0.13 0.40 -4.90
C VAL A 351 -1.37 0.49 -5.16
N PHE A 352 -2.17 -0.39 -4.53
CA PHE A 352 -3.57 -0.61 -4.92
C PHE A 352 -4.61 -0.03 -3.95
N ASP A 353 -4.26 0.23 -2.69
CA ASP A 353 -5.18 0.81 -1.72
C ASP A 353 -5.39 2.30 -1.99
N PRO A 354 -6.63 2.78 -2.11
CA PRO A 354 -6.91 4.19 -2.43
C PRO A 354 -6.43 5.19 -1.38
N PHE A 355 -6.19 4.75 -0.15
CA PHE A 355 -5.81 5.60 0.99
C PHE A 355 -4.34 5.48 1.39
N VAL A 356 -3.69 4.38 1.01
CA VAL A 356 -2.33 4.04 1.42
C VAL A 356 -1.35 4.09 0.25
N ALA A 357 -1.85 3.99 -1.00
CA ALA A 357 -1.01 3.95 -2.18
C ALA A 357 -0.09 5.17 -2.30
N ILE A 358 1.16 4.91 -2.65
CA ILE A 358 2.21 5.91 -2.84
C ILE A 358 2.47 6.04 -4.34
N ASP A 359 1.78 6.97 -4.98
CA ASP A 359 1.90 7.16 -6.44
C ASP A 359 3.34 7.49 -6.89
N ALA A 360 4.16 8.09 -6.03
CA ALA A 360 5.56 8.36 -6.31
C ALA A 360 6.39 7.08 -6.60
N LEU A 361 6.02 5.93 -6.03
CA LEU A 361 6.68 4.65 -6.29
C LEU A 361 6.47 4.18 -7.74
N MET A 362 5.36 4.56 -8.35
CA MET A 362 5.01 4.20 -9.73
C MET A 362 5.60 5.16 -10.77
N GLN A 363 6.08 6.32 -10.35
CA GLN A 363 6.65 7.32 -11.25
C GLN A 363 7.96 6.83 -11.90
N GLY A 364 8.24 7.35 -13.09
CA GLY A 364 9.47 7.01 -13.84
C GLY A 364 9.45 5.64 -14.52
N GLY A 365 8.38 4.84 -14.35
CA GLY A 365 8.25 3.54 -15.00
C GLY A 365 8.73 2.38 -14.12
N ALA A 366 8.03 2.10 -13.03
CA ALA A 366 8.27 0.95 -12.18
C ALA A 366 7.85 -0.37 -12.86
N ALA A 367 8.61 -1.45 -12.65
CA ALA A 367 8.21 -2.82 -12.95
C ALA A 367 7.54 -3.44 -11.71
N LEU A 368 6.41 -4.11 -11.88
CA LEU A 368 5.67 -4.76 -10.80
C LEU A 368 5.91 -6.26 -10.81
N LEU A 369 6.37 -6.81 -9.71
CA LEU A 369 6.42 -8.23 -9.43
C LEU A 369 5.39 -8.53 -8.34
N ILE A 370 4.31 -9.21 -8.68
CA ILE A 370 3.15 -9.43 -7.81
C ILE A 370 3.12 -10.90 -7.42
N ASP A 371 3.66 -11.19 -6.24
CA ASP A 371 3.71 -12.55 -5.67
C ASP A 371 2.37 -12.92 -5.04
N GLU A 372 2.02 -14.20 -5.06
CA GLU A 372 0.73 -14.74 -4.61
C GLU A 372 -0.46 -13.96 -5.20
N ALA A 373 -0.39 -13.72 -6.51
CA ALA A 373 -1.30 -12.83 -7.23
C ALA A 373 -2.78 -13.20 -7.10
N HIS A 374 -3.11 -14.45 -6.75
CA HIS A 374 -4.48 -14.88 -6.47
C HIS A 374 -5.13 -14.11 -5.30
N GLN A 375 -4.30 -13.57 -4.38
CA GLN A 375 -4.78 -12.79 -3.24
C GLN A 375 -5.03 -11.30 -3.58
N LEU A 376 -4.58 -10.82 -4.73
CA LEU A 376 -4.66 -9.40 -5.05
C LEU A 376 -6.10 -8.91 -5.26
N ALA A 377 -6.91 -9.64 -6.03
CA ALA A 377 -8.29 -9.22 -6.33
C ALA A 377 -9.16 -9.10 -5.06
N PRO A 378 -9.21 -10.10 -4.16
CA PRO A 378 -9.91 -9.96 -2.88
C PRO A 378 -9.42 -8.78 -2.04
N ARG A 379 -8.11 -8.55 -2.00
CA ARG A 379 -7.53 -7.43 -1.24
C ARG A 379 -7.98 -6.07 -1.78
N VAL A 380 -7.97 -5.89 -3.10
CA VAL A 380 -8.43 -4.65 -3.73
C VAL A 380 -9.94 -4.47 -3.57
N GLN A 381 -10.72 -5.55 -3.65
CA GLN A 381 -12.16 -5.52 -3.36
C GLN A 381 -12.43 -5.02 -1.94
N ASP A 382 -11.77 -5.58 -0.94
CA ASP A 382 -11.93 -5.18 0.45
C ASP A 382 -11.53 -3.71 0.68
N ASN A 383 -10.39 -3.28 0.14
CA ASN A 383 -9.88 -1.91 0.30
C ASN A 383 -10.77 -0.84 -0.39
N ALA A 384 -11.45 -1.20 -1.48
CA ALA A 384 -12.36 -0.31 -2.20
C ALA A 384 -13.80 -0.37 -1.71
N SER A 385 -14.11 -1.30 -0.81
CA SER A 385 -15.41 -1.47 -0.19
C SER A 385 -15.52 -0.70 1.13
N ALA A 386 -16.75 -0.42 1.57
CA ALA A 386 -17.00 0.24 2.84
C ALA A 386 -18.20 -0.36 3.55
N ALA A 387 -18.04 -0.68 4.82
CA ALA A 387 -19.13 -1.18 5.64
C ALA A 387 -19.32 -0.31 6.87
N VAL A 388 -20.55 -0.11 7.27
CA VAL A 388 -20.90 0.58 8.51
C VAL A 388 -21.98 -0.20 9.25
N SER A 389 -21.86 -0.28 10.58
CA SER A 389 -22.84 -0.98 11.42
C SER A 389 -23.25 -0.17 12.64
N VAL A 390 -24.48 -0.40 13.13
CA VAL A 390 -24.99 0.23 14.35
C VAL A 390 -24.11 -0.09 15.57
N PRO A 391 -23.65 -1.33 15.80
CA PRO A 391 -22.71 -1.62 16.88
C PRO A 391 -21.41 -0.82 16.81
N GLN A 392 -20.81 -0.70 15.62
CA GLN A 392 -19.58 0.08 15.39
C GLN A 392 -19.78 1.57 15.67
N LEU A 393 -20.84 2.18 15.10
CA LEU A 393 -21.18 3.58 15.35
C LEU A 393 -21.47 3.86 16.82
N ARG A 394 -22.12 2.92 17.50
CA ARG A 394 -22.41 3.01 18.94
C ARG A 394 -21.13 2.95 19.78
N ALA A 395 -20.18 2.11 19.42
CA ALA A 395 -18.87 2.03 20.08
C ALA A 395 -18.07 3.34 19.91
N LEU A 396 -17.93 3.82 18.67
CA LEU A 396 -17.26 5.09 18.36
C LEU A 396 -17.91 6.28 19.07
N ARG A 397 -19.25 6.36 19.08
CA ARG A 397 -19.97 7.42 19.79
C ARG A 397 -19.70 7.39 21.30
N ARG A 398 -19.62 6.20 21.90
CA ARG A 398 -19.30 6.06 23.33
C ARG A 398 -17.89 6.54 23.61
N GLY A 399 -16.90 6.12 22.83
CA GLY A 399 -15.51 6.57 22.93
C GLY A 399 -15.39 8.09 22.77
N ALA A 400 -15.96 8.65 21.70
CA ALA A 400 -15.97 10.10 21.47
C ALA A 400 -16.65 10.87 22.62
N GLY A 401 -17.73 10.34 23.19
CA GLY A 401 -18.42 10.92 24.34
C GLY A 401 -17.57 10.92 25.62
N GLN A 402 -16.73 9.90 25.81
CA GLN A 402 -15.79 9.81 26.94
C GLN A 402 -14.56 10.72 26.75
N ALA A 403 -13.99 10.70 25.54
CA ALA A 403 -12.76 11.44 25.25
C ALA A 403 -12.98 12.95 25.03
N LEU A 404 -14.04 13.34 24.32
CA LEU A 404 -14.29 14.71 23.86
C LEU A 404 -15.54 15.37 24.49
N GLY A 405 -16.37 14.56 25.16
CA GLY A 405 -17.63 15.02 25.73
C GLY A 405 -18.82 14.97 24.76
N ARG A 406 -20.04 14.87 25.32
CA ARG A 406 -21.28 14.69 24.53
C ARG A 406 -21.72 15.94 23.73
N LYS A 407 -21.13 17.11 24.02
CA LYS A 407 -21.40 18.36 23.28
C LYS A 407 -20.50 18.53 22.06
N HIS A 408 -19.46 17.70 21.93
CA HIS A 408 -18.53 17.77 20.78
C HIS A 408 -19.24 17.44 19.46
N PRO A 409 -18.95 18.14 18.34
CA PRO A 409 -19.60 17.92 17.04
C PRO A 409 -19.51 16.47 16.55
N LEU A 410 -18.37 15.79 16.77
CA LEU A 410 -18.16 14.39 16.42
C LEU A 410 -19.19 13.46 17.08
N TYR A 411 -19.52 13.66 18.35
CA TYR A 411 -20.56 12.88 19.05
C TYR A 411 -21.93 13.03 18.40
N GLY A 412 -22.27 14.27 18.02
CA GLY A 412 -23.52 14.57 17.29
C GLY A 412 -23.58 13.91 15.93
N ALA A 413 -22.50 13.98 15.16
CA ALA A 413 -22.41 13.38 13.84
C ALA A 413 -22.50 11.84 13.89
N LEU A 414 -21.80 11.19 14.83
CA LEU A 414 -21.90 9.73 15.07
C LEU A 414 -23.34 9.33 15.48
N THR A 415 -24.03 10.16 16.28
CA THR A 415 -25.43 9.91 16.66
C THR A 415 -26.35 10.02 15.44
N ALA A 416 -26.14 10.99 14.57
CA ALA A 416 -26.91 11.17 13.35
C ALA A 416 -26.73 10.00 12.37
N ALA A 417 -25.49 9.56 12.15
CA ALA A 417 -25.20 8.41 11.29
C ALA A 417 -25.84 7.11 11.84
N MET A 418 -25.73 6.88 13.15
CA MET A 418 -26.34 5.73 13.79
C MET A 418 -27.87 5.71 13.62
N ARG A 419 -28.54 6.85 13.90
CA ARG A 419 -30.00 6.98 13.75
C ARG A 419 -30.46 6.81 12.30
N ALA A 420 -29.70 7.35 11.35
CA ALA A 420 -30.00 7.19 9.93
C ALA A 420 -29.94 5.71 9.50
N LEU A 421 -28.96 4.95 10.01
CA LEU A 421 -28.85 3.51 9.72
C LEU A 421 -29.96 2.71 10.44
N GLU A 422 -30.28 3.02 11.72
CA GLU A 422 -31.38 2.40 12.47
C GLU A 422 -32.73 2.63 11.78
N ALA A 423 -33.01 3.84 11.29
CA ALA A 423 -34.20 4.17 10.54
C ALA A 423 -34.31 3.42 9.21
N ALA A 424 -33.19 3.33 8.47
CA ALA A 424 -33.16 2.56 7.22
C ALA A 424 -33.42 1.06 7.47
N ALA A 425 -32.91 0.51 8.55
CA ALA A 425 -33.08 -0.90 8.91
C ALA A 425 -34.52 -1.29 9.28
N GLY A 426 -35.38 -0.31 9.57
CA GLY A 426 -36.81 -0.52 9.79
C GLY A 426 -37.65 -0.68 8.52
N THR A 427 -37.04 -0.61 7.34
CA THR A 427 -37.76 -0.70 6.04
C THR A 427 -37.75 -2.13 5.48
N GLU A 428 -38.78 -2.48 4.71
CA GLU A 428 -38.86 -3.77 4.01
C GLU A 428 -37.75 -3.89 2.96
N GLU A 429 -37.41 -2.79 2.33
CA GLU A 429 -36.33 -2.73 1.33
C GLU A 429 -34.99 -3.12 1.95
N PHE A 430 -34.65 -2.61 3.13
CA PHE A 430 -33.44 -3.01 3.85
C PHE A 430 -33.44 -4.51 4.19
N ALA A 431 -34.57 -5.04 4.59
CA ALA A 431 -34.73 -6.46 4.94
C ALA A 431 -34.55 -7.41 3.73
N SER A 432 -34.65 -6.90 2.49
CA SER A 432 -34.40 -7.68 1.26
C SER A 432 -32.94 -8.14 1.12
N GLY A 433 -32.01 -7.55 1.89
CA GLY A 433 -30.58 -7.88 1.89
C GLY A 433 -29.77 -7.17 0.79
N ARG A 434 -30.42 -6.37 -0.08
CA ARG A 434 -29.77 -5.61 -1.15
C ARG A 434 -30.59 -4.37 -1.52
N LEU A 435 -29.91 -3.23 -1.62
CA LEU A 435 -30.48 -1.98 -2.10
C LEU A 435 -29.89 -1.59 -3.46
N GLU A 436 -30.59 -0.77 -4.21
CA GLU A 436 -30.03 -0.17 -5.43
C GLU A 436 -29.02 0.94 -5.12
N ARG A 437 -29.29 1.72 -4.07
CA ARG A 437 -28.43 2.83 -3.60
C ARG A 437 -28.43 2.88 -2.07
N PRO A 438 -27.38 3.43 -1.46
CA PRO A 438 -27.38 3.67 -0.03
C PRO A 438 -28.49 4.68 0.33
N PRO A 439 -29.11 4.56 1.52
CA PRO A 439 -30.10 5.52 1.99
C PRO A 439 -29.54 6.95 2.02
N GLU A 440 -30.21 7.90 1.40
CA GLU A 440 -29.74 9.30 1.27
C GLU A 440 -29.45 9.94 2.65
N ALA A 441 -30.31 9.68 3.64
CA ALA A 441 -30.12 10.19 4.99
C ALA A 441 -28.82 9.67 5.64
N LEU A 442 -28.46 8.41 5.36
CA LEU A 442 -27.20 7.82 5.83
C LEU A 442 -26.01 8.42 5.09
N ASP A 443 -26.09 8.52 3.76
CA ASP A 443 -24.98 9.09 2.97
C ASP A 443 -24.68 10.55 3.37
N ALA A 444 -25.72 11.37 3.57
CA ALA A 444 -25.57 12.72 4.08
C ALA A 444 -25.03 12.78 5.52
N ALA A 445 -25.41 11.81 6.38
CA ALA A 445 -24.88 11.72 7.73
C ALA A 445 -23.42 11.29 7.75
N MET A 446 -22.99 10.40 6.85
CA MET A 446 -21.58 10.00 6.70
C MET A 446 -20.72 11.13 6.15
N ALA A 447 -21.23 11.99 5.28
CA ALA A 447 -20.53 13.19 4.84
C ALA A 447 -20.26 14.15 6.03
N ARG A 448 -21.31 14.44 6.83
CA ARG A 448 -21.16 15.26 8.07
C ARG A 448 -20.22 14.61 9.09
N LEU A 449 -20.21 13.28 9.17
CA LEU A 449 -19.29 12.56 10.04
C LEU A 449 -17.84 12.75 9.61
N LEU A 450 -17.57 12.73 8.31
CA LEU A 450 -16.23 12.99 7.78
C LEU A 450 -15.74 14.38 8.18
N ASP A 451 -16.57 15.43 7.97
CA ASP A 451 -16.22 16.80 8.32
C ASP A 451 -16.00 16.98 9.84
N ALA A 452 -16.86 16.38 10.66
CA ALA A 452 -16.74 16.46 12.11
C ALA A 452 -15.52 15.70 12.65
N ALA A 453 -15.16 14.56 12.05
CA ALA A 453 -13.98 13.78 12.41
C ALA A 453 -12.69 14.49 11.98
N ASP A 454 -12.68 15.10 10.78
CA ASP A 454 -11.57 15.92 10.30
C ASP A 454 -11.32 17.11 11.23
N GLY A 455 -12.36 17.86 11.60
CA GLY A 455 -12.28 18.94 12.57
C GLY A 455 -11.78 18.50 13.95
N ALA A 456 -12.20 17.33 14.42
CA ALA A 456 -11.73 16.75 15.68
C ALA A 456 -10.23 16.38 15.61
N LEU A 457 -9.77 15.78 14.53
CA LEU A 457 -8.34 15.47 14.31
C LEU A 457 -7.50 16.76 14.31
N LEU A 458 -7.97 17.81 13.65
CA LEU A 458 -7.29 19.11 13.61
C LEU A 458 -7.17 19.76 15.01
N SER A 459 -8.14 19.50 15.90
CA SER A 459 -8.07 19.97 17.30
C SER A 459 -7.29 19.03 18.22
N GLY A 460 -6.62 18.00 17.68
CA GLY A 460 -5.78 17.08 18.44
C GLY A 460 -6.53 15.92 19.10
N ALA A 461 -7.76 15.63 18.66
CA ALA A 461 -8.49 14.45 19.12
C ALA A 461 -7.80 13.15 18.69
N GLY A 462 -7.86 12.14 19.56
CA GLY A 462 -7.10 10.89 19.44
C GLY A 462 -7.73 9.83 18.54
N THR A 463 -7.62 8.57 18.98
CA THR A 463 -7.95 7.36 18.22
C THR A 463 -9.39 7.34 17.69
N GLU A 464 -10.36 7.78 18.49
CA GLU A 464 -11.78 7.76 18.13
C GLU A 464 -12.09 8.66 16.93
N ALA A 465 -11.43 9.81 16.85
CA ALA A 465 -11.58 10.72 15.70
C ALA A 465 -10.93 10.11 14.44
N ALA A 466 -9.79 9.45 14.58
CA ALA A 466 -9.10 8.78 13.46
C ALA A 466 -9.92 7.61 12.91
N GLU A 467 -10.51 6.80 13.77
CA GLU A 467 -11.38 5.68 13.38
C GLU A 467 -12.66 6.17 12.70
N ALA A 468 -13.31 7.20 13.26
CA ALA A 468 -14.48 7.82 12.67
C ALA A 468 -14.18 8.46 11.30
N PHE A 469 -13.02 9.13 11.17
CA PHE A 469 -12.53 9.68 9.90
C PHE A 469 -12.34 8.57 8.86
N THR A 470 -11.63 7.50 9.22
CA THR A 470 -11.37 6.38 8.32
C THR A 470 -12.67 5.73 7.85
N LEU A 471 -13.60 5.47 8.78
CA LEU A 471 -14.91 4.91 8.46
C LEU A 471 -15.68 5.78 7.47
N ALA A 472 -15.75 7.08 7.73
CA ALA A 472 -16.47 8.03 6.88
C ALA A 472 -15.76 8.25 5.52
N ALA A 473 -14.43 8.30 5.50
CA ALA A 473 -13.65 8.45 4.28
C ALA A 473 -13.80 7.23 3.35
N CYS A 474 -13.72 6.00 3.88
CA CYS A 474 -13.96 4.77 3.12
C CYS A 474 -15.39 4.75 2.54
N TRP A 475 -16.38 5.12 3.35
CA TRP A 475 -17.76 5.23 2.87
C TRP A 475 -17.89 6.23 1.71
N ARG A 476 -17.38 7.44 1.88
CA ARG A 476 -17.43 8.49 0.85
C ARG A 476 -16.69 8.12 -0.44
N TYR A 477 -15.57 7.42 -0.30
CA TYR A 477 -14.83 6.89 -1.45
C TYR A 477 -15.68 5.88 -2.24
N ALA A 478 -16.26 4.87 -1.56
CA ALA A 478 -17.08 3.85 -2.19
C ALA A 478 -18.37 4.45 -2.76
N ALA A 479 -19.08 5.30 -2.00
CA ALA A 479 -20.32 5.97 -2.43
C ALA A 479 -20.12 6.86 -3.67
N GLY A 480 -18.97 7.54 -3.77
CA GLY A 480 -18.64 8.37 -4.95
C GLY A 480 -18.27 7.57 -6.20
N ARG A 481 -18.13 6.24 -6.10
CA ARG A 481 -17.73 5.33 -7.19
C ARG A 481 -18.79 4.28 -7.54
N LEU A 482 -19.98 4.37 -6.95
CA LEU A 482 -21.05 3.40 -7.18
C LEU A 482 -21.43 3.31 -8.67
N ASP A 483 -21.14 2.17 -9.25
CA ASP A 483 -21.52 1.78 -10.61
C ASP A 483 -21.95 0.30 -10.61
N ALA A 484 -22.15 -0.31 -11.77
CA ALA A 484 -22.55 -1.71 -11.91
C ALA A 484 -21.60 -2.71 -11.22
N ARG A 485 -20.38 -2.30 -10.90
CA ARG A 485 -19.39 -3.14 -10.19
C ARG A 485 -19.59 -3.14 -8.68
N TYR A 486 -20.52 -2.36 -8.14
CA TYR A 486 -20.81 -2.32 -6.70
C TYR A 486 -22.15 -2.94 -6.37
N ALA A 487 -22.26 -3.50 -5.20
CA ALA A 487 -23.53 -3.89 -4.57
C ALA A 487 -23.68 -3.17 -3.24
N VAL A 488 -24.90 -2.73 -2.93
CA VAL A 488 -25.27 -2.24 -1.61
C VAL A 488 -25.93 -3.38 -0.86
N LEU A 489 -25.18 -4.01 0.05
CA LEU A 489 -25.61 -5.17 0.83
C LEU A 489 -26.09 -4.73 2.20
N THR A 490 -27.17 -5.32 2.70
CA THR A 490 -27.76 -5.01 3.99
C THR A 490 -27.98 -6.29 4.81
N GLU A 491 -27.81 -6.19 6.11
CA GLU A 491 -28.07 -7.30 7.03
C GLU A 491 -28.43 -6.81 8.44
N GLY A 492 -29.09 -7.63 9.20
CA GLY A 492 -29.45 -7.38 10.60
C GLY A 492 -30.75 -6.61 10.76
N THR A 493 -31.02 -6.22 11.99
CA THR A 493 -32.20 -5.44 12.43
C THR A 493 -31.73 -4.10 12.98
N GLU A 494 -32.64 -3.19 13.33
CA GLU A 494 -32.31 -1.83 13.82
C GLU A 494 -31.07 -1.77 14.73
N LYS A 495 -30.97 -2.65 15.74
CA LYS A 495 -29.87 -2.64 16.72
C LYS A 495 -28.58 -3.28 16.23
N THR A 496 -28.66 -4.13 15.22
CA THR A 496 -27.55 -4.91 14.63
C THR A 496 -27.32 -4.59 13.17
N ALA A 497 -28.05 -3.62 12.62
CA ALA A 497 -28.01 -3.27 11.22
C ALA A 497 -26.58 -3.00 10.74
N ARG A 498 -26.29 -3.56 9.58
CA ARG A 498 -25.06 -3.37 8.83
C ARG A 498 -25.40 -3.12 7.37
N ILE A 499 -24.77 -2.14 6.79
CA ILE A 499 -24.83 -1.85 5.36
C ILE A 499 -23.42 -1.81 4.80
N GLU A 500 -23.25 -2.32 3.59
CA GLU A 500 -21.96 -2.42 2.93
C GLU A 500 -22.04 -2.02 1.47
N LEU A 501 -21.18 -1.11 1.06
CA LEU A 501 -20.90 -0.77 -0.33
C LEU A 501 -19.75 -1.68 -0.79
N PHE A 502 -20.09 -2.78 -1.44
CA PHE A 502 -19.14 -3.85 -1.75
C PHE A 502 -18.76 -3.85 -3.23
N LEU A 503 -17.46 -3.77 -3.53
CA LEU A 503 -16.93 -3.88 -4.88
C LEU A 503 -16.96 -5.34 -5.35
N LEU A 504 -17.79 -5.67 -6.32
CA LEU A 504 -17.99 -7.02 -6.84
C LEU A 504 -16.83 -7.53 -7.71
N CYS A 505 -16.11 -6.62 -8.38
CA CYS A 505 -15.01 -6.96 -9.26
C CYS A 505 -13.93 -5.85 -9.27
N ALA A 506 -12.72 -6.19 -8.84
CA ALA A 506 -11.57 -5.28 -8.78
C ALA A 506 -10.77 -5.21 -10.09
N ALA A 507 -11.13 -5.95 -11.12
CA ALA A 507 -10.35 -6.11 -12.35
C ALA A 507 -9.95 -4.79 -13.00
N GLN A 508 -10.87 -3.83 -13.07
CA GLN A 508 -10.60 -2.52 -13.66
C GLN A 508 -9.64 -1.69 -12.80
N ASP A 509 -9.81 -1.70 -11.48
CA ASP A 509 -8.95 -0.95 -10.55
C ASP A 509 -7.51 -1.47 -10.59
N ILE A 510 -7.34 -2.80 -10.65
CA ILE A 510 -6.03 -3.44 -10.82
C ILE A 510 -5.43 -3.09 -12.19
N LEU A 511 -6.23 -3.16 -13.25
CA LEU A 511 -5.79 -2.85 -14.60
C LEU A 511 -5.31 -1.40 -14.72
N GLU A 512 -6.04 -0.45 -14.15
CA GLU A 512 -5.68 0.98 -14.20
C GLU A 512 -4.34 1.30 -13.54
N LYS A 513 -3.98 0.60 -12.49
CA LYS A 513 -2.66 0.73 -11.85
C LYS A 513 -1.59 0.00 -12.66
N THR A 514 -1.83 -1.22 -13.07
CA THR A 514 -0.82 -2.07 -13.73
C THR A 514 -0.51 -1.64 -15.18
N LYS A 515 -1.46 -1.03 -15.91
CA LYS A 515 -1.18 -0.47 -17.24
C LYS A 515 -0.20 0.72 -17.25
N ARG A 516 -0.01 1.38 -16.09
CA ARG A 516 0.97 2.47 -15.92
C ARG A 516 2.37 1.95 -15.65
N ALA A 517 2.51 0.66 -15.29
CA ALA A 517 3.79 0.04 -15.02
C ALA A 517 4.62 -0.18 -16.30
N ARG A 518 5.93 -0.28 -16.13
CA ARG A 518 6.86 -0.64 -17.21
C ARG A 518 6.71 -2.11 -17.63
N GLY A 519 6.15 -2.92 -16.78
CA GLY A 519 5.75 -4.31 -16.95
C GLY A 519 5.14 -4.79 -15.65
N ALA A 520 4.20 -5.73 -15.70
CA ALA A 520 3.55 -6.31 -14.51
C ALA A 520 3.55 -7.82 -14.62
N VAL A 521 4.14 -8.49 -13.65
CA VAL A 521 4.23 -9.95 -13.57
C VAL A 521 3.40 -10.43 -12.41
N PHE A 522 2.30 -11.08 -12.70
CA PHE A 522 1.43 -11.75 -11.75
C PHE A 522 1.86 -13.20 -11.64
N PHE A 523 2.29 -13.65 -10.48
CA PHE A 523 2.70 -15.05 -10.32
C PHE A 523 2.18 -15.63 -9.01
N SER A 524 1.84 -16.91 -9.07
CA SER A 524 1.36 -17.70 -7.94
C SER A 524 1.52 -19.18 -8.23
N ALA A 525 1.45 -20.02 -7.20
CA ALA A 525 1.38 -21.47 -7.37
C ALA A 525 0.06 -21.92 -8.02
N THR A 526 -1.00 -21.15 -7.81
CA THR A 526 -2.39 -21.45 -8.16
C THR A 526 -3.00 -20.29 -8.93
N LEU A 527 -2.66 -20.12 -10.20
CA LEU A 527 -3.17 -19.01 -11.02
C LEU A 527 -3.99 -19.49 -12.24
N ALA A 528 -3.89 -20.74 -12.63
CA ALA A 528 -4.75 -21.31 -13.66
C ALA A 528 -6.13 -21.69 -13.08
N PRO A 529 -7.21 -21.60 -13.89
CA PRO A 529 -7.25 -21.28 -15.32
C PRO A 529 -6.98 -19.80 -15.57
N PHE A 530 -6.14 -19.48 -16.55
CA PHE A 530 -5.73 -18.12 -16.83
C PHE A 530 -6.87 -17.18 -17.23
N GLU A 531 -7.92 -17.70 -17.86
CA GLU A 531 -9.08 -16.88 -18.21
C GLU A 531 -9.81 -16.38 -16.95
N ALA A 532 -9.88 -17.20 -15.91
CA ALA A 532 -10.40 -16.79 -14.61
C ALA A 532 -9.49 -15.73 -13.96
N ALA A 533 -8.18 -15.99 -13.94
CA ALA A 533 -7.20 -15.03 -13.39
C ALA A 533 -7.23 -13.70 -14.12
N LYS A 534 -7.26 -13.69 -15.45
CA LYS A 534 -7.39 -12.48 -16.27
C LYS A 534 -8.67 -11.72 -15.98
N ARG A 535 -9.78 -12.42 -15.81
CA ARG A 535 -11.08 -11.81 -15.49
C ARG A 535 -11.07 -11.14 -14.11
N MET A 536 -10.44 -11.76 -13.12
CA MET A 536 -10.38 -11.24 -11.75
C MET A 536 -9.34 -10.13 -11.57
N LEU A 537 -8.21 -10.22 -12.27
CA LEU A 537 -7.08 -9.29 -12.15
C LEU A 537 -7.04 -8.22 -13.24
N GLY A 538 -7.99 -8.26 -14.15
CA GLY A 538 -8.04 -7.41 -15.34
C GLY A 538 -7.01 -7.83 -16.39
N SER A 539 -7.34 -7.72 -17.67
CA SER A 539 -6.44 -8.10 -18.76
C SER A 539 -6.55 -7.16 -19.97
N LEU A 540 -5.50 -7.15 -20.77
CA LEU A 540 -5.44 -6.49 -22.07
C LEU A 540 -5.21 -7.55 -23.15
N GLU A 541 -5.57 -7.22 -24.38
CA GLU A 541 -5.20 -8.05 -25.52
C GLU A 541 -3.67 -8.18 -25.63
N GLY A 542 -3.19 -9.39 -25.85
CA GLY A 542 -1.76 -9.68 -25.93
C GLY A 542 -1.05 -9.92 -24.60
N ASP A 543 -1.75 -9.93 -23.45
CA ASP A 543 -1.17 -10.36 -22.17
C ASP A 543 -0.71 -11.81 -22.23
N ALA A 544 0.52 -12.05 -21.77
CA ALA A 544 1.13 -13.37 -21.83
C ALA A 544 0.67 -14.27 -20.65
N CYS A 545 0.53 -15.57 -20.93
CA CYS A 545 0.28 -16.58 -19.91
C CYS A 545 1.37 -17.64 -19.93
N LEU A 546 1.80 -18.09 -18.76
CA LEU A 546 2.84 -19.11 -18.61
C LEU A 546 2.47 -20.09 -17.49
N ALA A 547 2.30 -21.35 -17.84
CA ALA A 547 2.20 -22.44 -16.86
C ALA A 547 3.52 -23.21 -16.81
N LEU A 548 4.11 -23.30 -15.63
CA LEU A 548 5.34 -24.05 -15.41
C LEU A 548 5.02 -25.42 -14.84
N PRO A 549 5.76 -26.47 -15.25
CA PRO A 549 5.60 -27.80 -14.65
C PRO A 549 6.07 -27.80 -13.19
N SER A 550 5.51 -28.73 -12.40
CA SER A 550 6.01 -28.98 -11.04
C SER A 550 7.47 -29.41 -11.09
N PRO A 551 8.34 -28.87 -10.20
CA PRO A 551 9.72 -29.34 -10.09
C PRO A 551 9.84 -30.72 -9.41
N PHE A 552 8.76 -31.23 -8.84
CA PHE A 552 8.71 -32.50 -8.14
C PHE A 552 8.20 -33.59 -9.06
N ASP A 553 8.83 -34.77 -8.96
CA ASP A 553 8.34 -35.94 -9.65
C ASP A 553 6.98 -36.39 -9.04
N LYS A 554 6.03 -36.73 -9.92
CA LYS A 554 4.71 -37.21 -9.50
C LYS A 554 4.75 -38.45 -8.61
N HIS A 555 5.81 -39.25 -8.68
CA HIS A 555 6.01 -40.42 -7.81
C HIS A 555 6.44 -40.04 -6.37
N GLN A 556 6.79 -38.80 -6.12
CA GLN A 556 7.08 -38.28 -4.76
C GLN A 556 5.80 -37.97 -3.95
N LEU A 557 4.63 -37.99 -4.60
CA LEU A 557 3.33 -37.75 -3.97
C LEU A 557 2.43 -38.95 -4.07
N ASP A 558 2.03 -39.53 -2.94
CA ASP A 558 0.93 -40.49 -2.83
C ASP A 558 -0.34 -39.76 -2.41
N ALA A 559 -1.24 -39.50 -3.35
CA ALA A 559 -2.50 -38.80 -3.11
C ALA A 559 -3.69 -39.77 -3.15
N ARG A 560 -4.48 -39.78 -2.09
CA ARG A 560 -5.64 -40.65 -1.94
C ARG A 560 -6.90 -39.87 -1.67
N ILE A 561 -8.00 -40.23 -2.30
CA ILE A 561 -9.31 -39.66 -2.09
C ILE A 561 -10.20 -40.70 -1.42
N LEU A 562 -10.70 -40.35 -0.22
CA LEU A 562 -11.66 -41.14 0.50
C LEU A 562 -13.08 -40.56 0.27
N PRO A 563 -14.00 -41.34 -0.36
CA PRO A 563 -15.35 -40.83 -0.68
C PRO A 563 -16.27 -40.87 0.55
N ILE A 564 -16.07 -39.92 1.48
CA ILE A 564 -16.93 -39.71 2.63
C ILE A 564 -17.80 -38.47 2.35
N ASP A 565 -19.14 -38.61 2.50
CA ASP A 565 -20.03 -37.47 2.31
C ASP A 565 -19.86 -36.46 3.45
N LEU A 566 -19.27 -35.28 3.11
CA LEU A 566 -18.99 -34.19 4.03
C LEU A 566 -19.87 -32.94 3.78
N ARG A 567 -20.95 -33.08 3.00
CA ARG A 567 -21.96 -32.04 2.87
C ARG A 567 -22.54 -31.72 4.24
N TYR A 568 -22.98 -30.48 4.46
CA TYR A 568 -23.39 -30.00 5.76
C TYR A 568 -24.38 -30.94 6.49
N ALA A 569 -25.38 -31.48 5.77
CA ALA A 569 -26.41 -32.39 6.33
C ALA A 569 -25.84 -33.76 6.76
N ALA A 570 -24.77 -34.25 6.12
CA ALA A 570 -24.20 -35.57 6.40
C ALA A 570 -22.95 -35.52 7.29
N ARG A 571 -22.39 -34.33 7.50
CA ARG A 571 -21.10 -34.11 8.13
C ARG A 571 -21.02 -34.65 9.56
N GLU A 572 -22.05 -34.41 10.36
CA GLU A 572 -22.10 -34.86 11.76
C GLU A 572 -22.20 -36.39 11.85
N ALA A 573 -23.06 -37.01 11.05
CA ALA A 573 -23.24 -38.46 11.03
C ALA A 573 -21.93 -39.17 10.57
N ASN A 574 -21.15 -38.55 9.69
CA ASN A 574 -19.91 -39.11 9.16
C ASN A 574 -18.65 -38.71 10.00
N ALA A 575 -18.79 -37.94 11.06
CA ALA A 575 -17.65 -37.52 11.90
C ALA A 575 -16.83 -38.72 12.46
N PRO A 576 -17.44 -39.81 12.95
CA PRO A 576 -16.67 -40.99 13.41
C PRO A 576 -15.84 -41.62 12.28
N ARG A 577 -16.40 -41.72 11.06
CA ARG A 577 -15.68 -42.27 9.89
C ARG A 577 -14.50 -41.40 9.49
N VAL A 578 -14.63 -40.08 9.62
CA VAL A 578 -13.54 -39.13 9.37
C VAL A 578 -12.42 -39.32 10.40
N ALA A 579 -12.76 -39.42 11.69
CA ALA A 579 -11.79 -39.65 12.75
C ALA A 579 -11.04 -40.98 12.57
N GLU A 580 -11.77 -42.06 12.20
CA GLU A 580 -11.19 -43.36 11.87
C GLU A 580 -10.25 -43.29 10.67
N ALA A 581 -10.66 -42.61 9.59
CA ALA A 581 -9.82 -42.41 8.39
C ALA A 581 -8.52 -41.65 8.72
N ILE A 582 -8.60 -40.60 9.55
CA ILE A 582 -7.43 -39.86 10.01
C ILE A 582 -6.50 -40.77 10.82
N ARG A 583 -7.02 -41.57 11.75
CA ARG A 583 -6.20 -42.50 12.54
C ARG A 583 -5.54 -43.53 11.67
N ALA A 584 -6.30 -44.15 10.73
CA ALA A 584 -5.79 -45.13 9.81
C ALA A 584 -4.63 -44.58 8.94
N GLN A 585 -4.80 -43.34 8.42
CA GLN A 585 -3.76 -42.67 7.64
C GLN A 585 -2.53 -42.39 8.50
N LEU A 586 -2.72 -41.88 9.70
CA LEU A 586 -1.64 -41.59 10.63
C LEU A 586 -0.93 -42.88 11.11
N ALA A 587 -1.62 -44.01 11.25
CA ALA A 587 -1.01 -45.31 11.59
C ALA A 587 -0.20 -45.89 10.43
N ALA A 588 -0.69 -45.75 9.20
CA ALA A 588 0.00 -46.23 8.02
C ALA A 588 1.27 -45.41 7.68
N HIS A 589 1.29 -44.14 8.02
CA HIS A 589 2.37 -43.20 7.70
C HIS A 589 2.86 -42.49 8.98
N PRO A 590 3.94 -42.95 9.61
CA PRO A 590 4.37 -42.54 10.96
C PRO A 590 5.01 -41.15 11.03
N GLY A 591 5.16 -40.39 9.95
CA GLY A 591 5.74 -39.05 9.94
C GLY A 591 4.82 -37.97 10.51
N ASN A 592 5.37 -36.76 10.68
CA ASN A 592 4.60 -35.58 11.07
C ASN A 592 3.44 -35.28 10.12
N ALA A 593 2.35 -34.76 10.65
CA ALA A 593 1.13 -34.54 9.86
C ALA A 593 0.47 -33.18 10.15
N MET A 594 -0.17 -32.62 9.13
CA MET A 594 -1.17 -31.56 9.27
C MET A 594 -2.53 -32.04 8.77
N VAL A 595 -3.58 -31.75 9.53
CA VAL A 595 -4.96 -32.10 9.19
C VAL A 595 -5.77 -30.82 9.10
N PHE A 596 -6.29 -30.51 7.90
CA PHE A 596 -7.05 -29.29 7.64
C PHE A 596 -8.56 -29.55 7.63
N PHE A 597 -9.28 -28.75 8.40
CA PHE A 597 -10.74 -28.84 8.56
C PHE A 597 -11.46 -27.63 7.96
N PRO A 598 -12.73 -27.75 7.53
CA PRO A 598 -13.50 -26.65 6.94
C PRO A 598 -13.92 -25.57 7.95
N SER A 599 -13.84 -25.84 9.25
CA SER A 599 -14.18 -24.88 10.31
C SER A 599 -13.63 -25.31 11.66
N TYR A 600 -13.43 -24.35 12.57
CA TYR A 600 -13.04 -24.61 13.97
C TYR A 600 -14.04 -25.49 14.72
N ALA A 601 -15.33 -25.33 14.46
CA ALA A 601 -16.36 -26.21 15.09
C ALA A 601 -16.20 -27.68 14.68
N TYR A 602 -15.93 -27.94 13.41
CA TYR A 602 -15.71 -29.31 12.94
C TYR A 602 -14.35 -29.85 13.39
N LEU A 603 -13.31 -29.02 13.42
CA LEU A 603 -12.03 -29.37 14.05
C LEU A 603 -12.24 -29.84 15.49
N SER A 604 -12.93 -29.05 16.33
CA SER A 604 -13.19 -29.43 17.73
C SER A 604 -13.99 -30.72 17.85
N ARG A 605 -14.93 -30.95 16.95
CA ARG A 605 -15.72 -32.18 16.91
C ARG A 605 -14.89 -33.43 16.63
N ILE A 606 -14.02 -33.36 15.62
CA ILE A 606 -13.12 -34.47 15.27
C ILE A 606 -12.01 -34.65 16.30
N ASP A 607 -11.47 -33.56 16.85
CA ASP A 607 -10.50 -33.61 17.94
C ASP A 607 -11.01 -34.36 19.17
N ALA A 608 -12.26 -34.13 19.56
CA ALA A 608 -12.89 -34.88 20.66
C ALA A 608 -12.90 -36.39 20.38
N LEU A 609 -13.19 -36.83 19.15
CA LEU A 609 -13.19 -38.23 18.74
C LEU A 609 -11.77 -38.82 18.70
N LEU A 610 -10.80 -38.05 18.19
CA LEU A 610 -9.39 -38.45 18.16
C LEU A 610 -8.80 -38.57 19.56
N THR A 611 -9.19 -37.68 20.48
CA THR A 611 -8.73 -37.69 21.86
C THR A 611 -9.34 -38.85 22.67
N ALA A 612 -10.63 -39.16 22.45
CA ALA A 612 -11.33 -40.24 23.15
C ALA A 612 -10.72 -41.63 22.88
N GLU A 613 -10.27 -41.86 21.65
CA GLU A 613 -9.72 -43.15 21.24
C GLU A 613 -8.18 -43.13 21.15
N GLY A 614 -7.57 -41.92 21.21
CA GLY A 614 -6.14 -41.69 21.15
C GLY A 614 -5.54 -41.83 19.74
N VAL A 615 -4.37 -41.21 19.56
CA VAL A 615 -3.50 -41.40 18.39
C VAL A 615 -2.13 -41.83 18.93
N PRO A 616 -1.78 -43.11 18.87
CA PRO A 616 -0.57 -43.64 19.50
C PRO A 616 0.70 -42.93 19.00
N GLY A 617 1.58 -42.51 19.93
CA GLY A 617 2.88 -41.94 19.60
C GLY A 617 2.82 -40.54 18.94
N ALA A 618 1.69 -39.84 19.01
CA ALA A 618 1.53 -38.51 18.42
C ALA A 618 1.19 -37.44 19.45
N ALA A 619 1.90 -36.30 19.38
CA ALA A 619 1.51 -35.07 20.06
C ALA A 619 0.51 -34.31 19.19
N ILE A 620 -0.75 -34.17 19.63
CA ILE A 620 -1.79 -33.45 18.91
C ILE A 620 -1.77 -31.98 19.32
N LEU A 621 -1.45 -31.12 18.36
CA LEU A 621 -1.51 -29.66 18.48
C LEU A 621 -2.78 -29.13 17.77
N ARG A 622 -3.23 -27.95 18.16
CA ARG A 622 -4.49 -27.37 17.67
C ARG A 622 -4.30 -25.92 17.32
N GLU A 623 -4.80 -25.53 16.16
CA GLU A 623 -4.91 -24.14 15.78
C GLU A 623 -6.03 -23.45 16.57
N ALA A 624 -5.73 -22.32 17.23
CA ALA A 624 -6.71 -21.43 17.85
C ALA A 624 -7.03 -20.23 16.95
N ARG A 625 -8.19 -19.58 17.18
CA ARG A 625 -8.49 -18.32 16.50
C ARG A 625 -7.62 -17.19 17.01
N GLY A 626 -7.14 -16.35 16.10
CA GLY A 626 -6.42 -15.13 16.45
C GLY A 626 -5.02 -15.36 17.03
N LEU A 627 -4.35 -16.45 16.63
CA LEU A 627 -2.95 -16.72 17.00
C LEU A 627 -2.04 -15.55 16.63
N THR A 628 -1.16 -15.17 17.57
CA THR A 628 -0.05 -14.29 17.29
C THR A 628 1.01 -14.98 16.43
N GLU A 629 1.90 -14.24 15.80
CA GLU A 629 3.03 -14.81 15.04
C GLU A 629 3.96 -15.64 15.95
N GLU A 630 4.11 -15.27 17.21
CA GLU A 630 4.91 -15.99 18.19
C GLU A 630 4.31 -17.36 18.51
N GLU A 631 3.00 -17.41 18.78
CA GLU A 631 2.26 -18.65 19.02
C GLU A 631 2.28 -19.56 17.79
N LYS A 632 2.12 -18.99 16.59
CA LYS A 632 2.24 -19.72 15.32
C LYS A 632 3.63 -20.35 15.17
N ASN A 633 4.69 -19.57 15.40
CA ASN A 633 6.06 -20.05 15.32
C ASN A 633 6.36 -21.12 16.37
N ALA A 634 5.80 -21.01 17.58
CA ALA A 634 5.93 -22.04 18.63
C ALA A 634 5.30 -23.38 18.19
N LEU A 635 4.12 -23.35 17.54
CA LEU A 635 3.49 -24.56 16.99
C LEU A 635 4.31 -25.16 15.85
N LEU A 636 4.89 -24.34 14.96
CA LEU A 636 5.75 -24.82 13.87
C LEU A 636 7.06 -25.41 14.39
N SER A 637 7.63 -24.88 15.45
CA SER A 637 8.86 -25.42 16.08
C SER A 637 8.68 -26.83 16.65
N ALA A 638 7.44 -27.23 16.96
CA ALA A 638 7.16 -28.59 17.39
C ALA A 638 7.44 -29.63 16.30
N PHE A 639 7.43 -29.24 15.02
CA PHE A 639 7.79 -30.10 13.90
C PHE A 639 9.31 -30.35 13.75
N ASP A 640 10.13 -29.61 14.49
CA ASP A 640 11.59 -29.79 14.51
C ASP A 640 12.05 -30.91 15.47
N LYS A 641 11.16 -31.39 16.34
CA LYS A 641 11.46 -32.43 17.32
C LYS A 641 11.63 -33.77 16.62
N ARG A 642 12.76 -34.46 16.91
CA ARG A 642 13.04 -35.79 16.37
C ARG A 642 12.45 -36.92 17.20
N ASP A 643 12.09 -36.64 18.46
CA ASP A 643 11.53 -37.64 19.38
C ASP A 643 10.01 -37.51 19.41
N GLY A 644 9.35 -38.38 18.64
CA GLY A 644 7.91 -38.43 18.53
C GLY A 644 7.34 -37.82 17.25
N ARG A 645 6.04 -37.98 17.07
CA ARG A 645 5.29 -37.48 15.92
C ARG A 645 4.43 -36.29 16.34
N THR A 646 4.48 -35.22 15.55
CA THR A 646 3.60 -34.03 15.71
C THR A 646 2.46 -34.09 14.72
N VAL A 647 1.24 -33.93 15.19
CA VAL A 647 0.02 -33.80 14.37
C VAL A 647 -0.62 -32.45 14.70
N LEU A 648 -0.68 -31.54 13.73
CA LEU A 648 -1.36 -30.26 13.87
C LEU A 648 -2.75 -30.33 13.24
N LEU A 649 -3.79 -30.09 14.02
CA LEU A 649 -5.15 -29.87 13.55
C LEU A 649 -5.31 -28.37 13.23
N ALA A 650 -5.59 -28.06 11.96
CA ALA A 650 -5.67 -26.70 11.45
C ALA A 650 -6.98 -26.48 10.67
N VAL A 651 -7.27 -25.24 10.31
CA VAL A 651 -8.48 -24.89 9.55
C VAL A 651 -8.08 -24.41 8.15
N LEU A 652 -8.83 -24.82 7.13
CA LEU A 652 -8.71 -24.32 5.77
C LEU A 652 -8.94 -22.79 5.77
N GLY A 653 -8.00 -22.04 5.18
CA GLY A 653 -8.00 -20.58 5.27
C GLY A 653 -7.54 -20.00 6.62
N GLY A 654 -7.08 -20.84 7.57
CA GLY A 654 -6.49 -20.44 8.85
C GLY A 654 -5.01 -20.03 8.73
N ALA A 655 -4.37 -19.86 9.91
CA ALA A 655 -2.99 -19.37 9.99
C ALA A 655 -1.95 -20.31 9.33
N PHE A 656 -2.24 -21.60 9.20
CA PHE A 656 -1.35 -22.61 8.66
C PHE A 656 -1.69 -23.06 7.24
N ALA A 657 -2.79 -22.56 6.65
CA ALA A 657 -3.22 -22.97 5.32
C ALA A 657 -2.25 -22.51 4.21
N GLU A 658 -1.51 -21.44 4.47
CA GLU A 658 -0.59 -20.87 3.50
C GLU A 658 0.65 -20.26 4.20
N GLY A 659 1.77 -20.14 3.45
CA GLY A 659 2.99 -19.48 3.93
C GLY A 659 3.73 -20.23 5.02
N VAL A 660 3.55 -21.55 5.10
CA VAL A 660 4.29 -22.46 5.99
C VAL A 660 5.34 -23.19 5.16
N ASP A 661 6.58 -23.18 5.62
CA ASP A 661 7.70 -23.94 5.05
C ASP A 661 8.22 -24.97 6.06
N LEU A 662 7.91 -26.22 5.80
CA LEU A 662 8.32 -27.38 6.59
C LEU A 662 9.08 -28.36 5.69
N ALA A 663 10.31 -28.01 5.35
CA ALA A 663 11.15 -28.77 4.45
C ALA A 663 11.58 -30.13 5.00
N GLY A 664 11.79 -31.10 4.12
CA GLY A 664 12.31 -32.42 4.43
C GLY A 664 11.36 -33.25 5.29
N GLU A 665 11.88 -33.86 6.33
CA GLU A 665 11.12 -34.75 7.22
C GLU A 665 10.21 -34.01 8.23
N ARG A 666 10.23 -32.68 8.25
CA ARG A 666 9.41 -31.88 9.15
C ARG A 666 7.90 -32.06 8.90
N LEU A 667 7.47 -32.29 7.64
CA LEU A 667 6.09 -32.58 7.29
C LEU A 667 6.04 -33.60 6.17
N GLN A 668 5.41 -34.76 6.42
CA GLN A 668 5.32 -35.86 5.49
C GLN A 668 3.87 -36.19 5.08
N ASN A 669 2.90 -35.85 5.95
CA ASN A 669 1.50 -36.16 5.74
C ASN A 669 0.64 -34.90 5.77
N VAL A 670 -0.23 -34.74 4.77
CA VAL A 670 -1.26 -33.70 4.78
C VAL A 670 -2.61 -34.37 4.53
N ILE A 671 -3.57 -34.10 5.42
CA ILE A 671 -4.94 -34.60 5.31
C ILE A 671 -5.87 -33.39 5.16
N VAL A 672 -6.63 -33.36 4.07
CA VAL A 672 -7.61 -32.30 3.83
C VAL A 672 -9.01 -32.88 4.00
N VAL A 673 -9.72 -32.38 5.01
CA VAL A 673 -11.08 -32.83 5.34
C VAL A 673 -12.09 -31.90 4.69
N SER A 674 -12.76 -32.35 3.64
CA SER A 674 -13.69 -31.57 2.81
C SER A 674 -12.98 -30.61 1.85
N THR A 675 -13.74 -30.01 0.95
CA THR A 675 -13.29 -28.95 0.06
C THR A 675 -13.37 -27.59 0.77
N GLY A 676 -12.43 -26.70 0.55
CA GLY A 676 -12.39 -25.36 1.12
C GLY A 676 -13.35 -24.37 0.48
N LEU A 677 -14.58 -24.81 0.11
CA LEU A 677 -15.55 -23.92 -0.53
C LEU A 677 -15.92 -22.76 0.40
N PRO A 678 -15.95 -21.52 -0.11
CA PRO A 678 -16.41 -20.36 0.64
C PRO A 678 -17.86 -20.54 1.13
N GLN A 679 -18.17 -19.90 2.26
CA GLN A 679 -19.53 -19.85 2.72
C GLN A 679 -20.38 -18.98 1.76
N MET A 680 -21.59 -19.45 1.41
CA MET A 680 -22.52 -18.73 0.54
C MET A 680 -23.18 -17.58 1.31
N ASP A 681 -22.43 -16.52 1.60
CA ASP A 681 -22.91 -15.30 2.23
C ASP A 681 -23.50 -14.29 1.22
N ALA A 682 -23.83 -13.10 1.66
CA ALA A 682 -24.39 -12.04 0.81
C ALA A 682 -23.38 -11.55 -0.24
N ARG A 683 -22.10 -11.46 0.13
CA ARG A 683 -21.03 -11.02 -0.80
C ARG A 683 -20.83 -12.05 -1.92
N VAL A 684 -20.71 -13.32 -1.57
CA VAL A 684 -20.51 -14.41 -2.55
C VAL A 684 -21.71 -14.52 -3.49
N ARG A 685 -22.95 -14.41 -2.97
CA ARG A 685 -24.17 -14.39 -3.81
C ARG A 685 -24.17 -13.21 -4.79
N ALA A 686 -23.78 -12.03 -4.32
CA ALA A 686 -23.73 -10.83 -5.15
C ALA A 686 -22.64 -10.91 -6.23
N MET A 687 -21.44 -11.37 -5.88
CA MET A 687 -20.34 -11.59 -6.84
C MET A 687 -20.72 -12.63 -7.91
N ARG A 688 -21.28 -13.77 -7.48
CA ARG A 688 -21.72 -14.82 -8.39
C ARG A 688 -22.72 -14.26 -9.42
N ARG A 689 -23.76 -13.58 -8.96
CA ARG A 689 -24.75 -12.94 -9.82
C ARG A 689 -24.12 -11.94 -10.80
N TYR A 690 -23.22 -11.09 -10.31
CA TYR A 690 -22.50 -10.15 -11.15
C TYR A 690 -21.74 -10.85 -12.28
N HIS A 691 -21.00 -11.92 -11.97
CA HIS A 691 -20.23 -12.66 -12.97
C HIS A 691 -21.14 -13.39 -13.96
N ASP A 692 -22.24 -14.00 -13.50
CA ASP A 692 -23.23 -14.65 -14.36
C ASP A 692 -23.85 -13.64 -15.34
N GLU A 693 -24.24 -12.45 -14.88
CA GLU A 693 -24.79 -11.35 -15.69
C GLU A 693 -23.76 -10.78 -16.68
N ASN A 694 -22.47 -10.90 -16.40
CA ASN A 694 -21.38 -10.44 -17.26
C ASN A 694 -20.72 -11.57 -18.09
N GLY A 695 -21.45 -12.67 -18.37
CA GLY A 695 -21.04 -13.72 -19.26
C GLY A 695 -19.89 -14.62 -18.75
N ALA A 696 -19.80 -14.80 -17.44
CA ALA A 696 -18.87 -15.75 -16.82
C ALA A 696 -19.63 -16.77 -15.95
N ASP A 697 -18.98 -17.89 -15.63
CA ASP A 697 -19.50 -18.83 -14.63
C ASP A 697 -19.19 -18.32 -13.23
N GLY A 698 -20.15 -17.60 -12.65
CA GLY A 698 -20.02 -17.05 -11.29
C GLY A 698 -19.92 -18.13 -10.22
N ALA A 699 -20.52 -19.30 -10.41
CA ALA A 699 -20.37 -20.43 -9.50
C ALA A 699 -18.93 -20.93 -9.50
N PHE A 700 -18.31 -21.06 -10.67
CA PHE A 700 -16.90 -21.42 -10.78
C PHE A 700 -16.00 -20.38 -10.13
N LEU A 701 -16.14 -19.10 -10.48
CA LEU A 701 -15.26 -18.03 -10.03
C LEU A 701 -15.35 -17.76 -8.52
N CYS A 702 -16.55 -17.82 -7.95
CA CYS A 702 -16.78 -17.42 -6.57
C CYS A 702 -16.82 -18.59 -5.57
N MET A 703 -16.97 -19.83 -6.04
CA MET A 703 -17.07 -21.00 -5.19
C MET A 703 -15.99 -22.03 -5.50
N THR A 704 -15.94 -22.53 -6.76
CA THR A 704 -15.06 -23.63 -7.12
C THR A 704 -13.60 -23.21 -7.12
N LEU A 705 -13.28 -22.11 -7.79
CA LEU A 705 -11.91 -21.62 -7.91
C LEU A 705 -11.27 -21.28 -6.55
N PRO A 706 -11.92 -20.52 -5.62
CA PRO A 706 -11.37 -20.30 -4.28
C PRO A 706 -11.19 -21.60 -3.48
N GLY A 707 -12.03 -22.60 -3.68
CA GLY A 707 -11.88 -23.90 -3.04
C GLY A 707 -10.78 -24.79 -3.63
N MET A 708 -10.26 -24.45 -4.81
CA MET A 708 -9.14 -25.13 -5.47
C MET A 708 -7.78 -24.49 -5.14
N VAL A 709 -7.78 -23.22 -4.78
CA VAL A 709 -6.59 -22.45 -4.42
C VAL A 709 -6.25 -22.64 -2.96
#